data_28a6e094b9ee16e10eaa1d32b0848389
#
_entry.id   28a6e094b9ee16e10eaa1d32b0848389
#
_cell.length_a   1.000
_cell.length_b   1.000
_cell.length_c   1.000
_cell.angle_alpha   90.00
_cell.angle_beta   90.00
_cell.angle_gamma   90.00
#
_symmetry.space_group_name_H-M   'P 1'
#
loop_
_entity.id
_entity.type
_entity.pdbx_description
1 polymer ?
#
loop_
_entity_poly.entity_id
_entity_poly.type
_entity_poly.pdbx_seq_one_letter_code
_entity_poly.pdbx_strand_id
1 'polypeptide(L)'
;MIVPKYFEDFDHLHVNTMPNRAYYIPASRRMEDLVENREASDRFFLLSGDWKFRYFTSVYDVKEEFFAEGYDTSVFETIPVPSVWQNYGHDHHQYTNVRYPFPVDPPYVPYENPCGAYVRTFEWKKQEEAPRAFLNFEGVDSCFYVWMNGSFVGYSQVSHSTSEFDVTDFLKDGTNTIAVLVLKWCDGSYLEDQDKFRMSGIFRDVYLLARPEKGIRDYFVKAAPDASYQNGEVSIAITWNDGEPQEGTAKLFDTENHLVAEAAFGGDTVQMHVKDAHLWNAEEPYLYTLVLETAGEVITDHVGIREIHAKDGVLYLNGVKIKFHGTNRHDSDPVTGFAISLAQIKKDLKVMKEHNINAIRTSHYPNAPYCYQLYDRLGFYVIDEADNESHGTEEIYANYTSWEEYAKNWNKLIANNPVFTEATVDRTQRCVERDKNRPSVVIWSMGNECAYGCTFEAALKWTKEFDPTRLTHYESARYVDDPKKYDYSNLDLYSRMYPSLEEIKKELVEYGDKPYIMCEYCHAMGNGPGDLEDYFELIHSEEKMCGGFIWEWCDHAIDMGKTIEGKKMYAYGGDHNEYPHDGNFCMDGLVYPDRTPHTGLMEFKNVYRPVRVTGYDAEKGTLTIKNYMNFVNLKDYAVLGYEVLVDGEVTESGKITDEALLELAAGCEKTIPLAISVPEQGKCALKVTWYQKQATEVLPEQFELGFEEVPVKTKDNQNRKAKEMMKRPEGTASFGWKEDDHYLTVSTEQFSYTYNKFTGLFEEMCYANQNLLDRPMELNIWRAPTDNDRNIKNTWMRAQYDRTVTRAYETTAKEENGCVEIETSYSISSPALQRILAGVIKWTIYSDGTTDVHVEAKKDPVFPVLPRFGLRLFLPESFAELTYCGLGPVESYVDKHQASYHGVFHSTPAEQQEDYIRPQENGSHYDCDYASLASDRAVLTAVGEKTFSFQASIYTQEELTAKAHNYELRPCGSTVFCIDYRQAGIGSASCGPMLLEKYQLKETEISFDVRLKPELL
;
A
#
# COMPACT_ATOMS: atom_id res chain seq x y z
N MET A 1 -33.56 -16.88 -22.34
CA MET A 1 -33.40 -16.50 -20.93
C MET A 1 -34.47 -17.24 -20.13
N ILE A 2 -34.10 -17.85 -19.04
CA ILE A 2 -34.97 -18.69 -18.20
C ILE A 2 -35.25 -18.11 -16.81
N VAL A 3 -34.67 -16.96 -16.50
CA VAL A 3 -34.83 -16.25 -15.23
C VAL A 3 -35.59 -14.93 -15.42
N PRO A 4 -36.32 -14.46 -14.40
CA PRO A 4 -36.92 -13.13 -14.40
C PRO A 4 -35.82 -12.05 -14.41
N LYS A 5 -36.14 -10.84 -14.85
CA LYS A 5 -35.18 -9.74 -15.00
C LYS A 5 -34.99 -8.95 -13.70
N TYR A 6 -34.78 -9.60 -12.57
CA TYR A 6 -34.48 -8.92 -11.32
C TYR A 6 -33.18 -8.13 -11.37
N PHE A 7 -32.26 -8.51 -12.26
CA PHE A 7 -30.97 -7.87 -12.47
C PHE A 7 -31.02 -6.51 -13.23
N GLU A 8 -32.19 -6.06 -13.64
CA GLU A 8 -32.46 -4.76 -14.29
C GLU A 8 -33.70 -4.09 -13.61
N ASP A 9 -33.87 -4.25 -12.29
CA ASP A 9 -35.09 -3.86 -11.60
C ASP A 9 -34.84 -3.40 -10.16
N PHE A 10 -34.79 -2.10 -9.93
CA PHE A 10 -34.55 -1.50 -8.61
C PHE A 10 -35.54 -1.94 -7.51
N ASP A 11 -36.71 -2.47 -7.88
CA ASP A 11 -37.69 -2.96 -6.90
C ASP A 11 -37.36 -4.36 -6.40
N HIS A 12 -36.31 -5.01 -6.95
CA HIS A 12 -35.93 -6.39 -6.65
C HIS A 12 -34.43 -6.53 -6.32
N LEU A 13 -33.96 -5.85 -5.27
CA LEU A 13 -32.60 -6.04 -4.78
C LEU A 13 -32.34 -7.47 -4.31
N HIS A 14 -33.34 -8.08 -3.63
CA HIS A 14 -33.29 -9.43 -3.11
C HIS A 14 -34.67 -10.09 -3.20
N VAL A 15 -34.70 -11.41 -3.37
CA VAL A 15 -35.92 -12.21 -3.36
C VAL A 15 -35.71 -13.40 -2.43
N ASN A 16 -36.55 -13.55 -1.40
CA ASN A 16 -36.55 -14.63 -0.40
C ASN A 16 -35.26 -14.70 0.44
N THR A 17 -34.44 -13.67 0.50
CA THR A 17 -33.31 -13.62 1.45
C THR A 17 -33.83 -13.46 2.88
N MET A 18 -33.12 -14.03 3.82
CA MET A 18 -33.39 -13.80 5.25
C MET A 18 -32.89 -12.39 5.65
N PRO A 19 -33.43 -11.81 6.74
CA PRO A 19 -32.91 -10.57 7.30
C PRO A 19 -31.42 -10.66 7.62
N ASN A 20 -30.68 -9.54 7.52
CA ASN A 20 -29.28 -9.46 7.90
C ASN A 20 -29.07 -9.87 9.36
N ARG A 21 -27.88 -10.31 9.70
CA ARG A 21 -27.45 -10.68 11.06
C ARG A 21 -25.94 -10.54 11.22
N ALA A 22 -25.51 -10.49 12.47
CA ALA A 22 -24.11 -10.61 12.82
C ALA A 22 -23.51 -11.93 12.30
N TYR A 23 -22.24 -11.88 11.91
CA TYR A 23 -21.52 -13.11 11.56
C TYR A 23 -21.20 -13.91 12.82
N TYR A 24 -21.63 -15.14 12.84
CA TYR A 24 -21.25 -16.16 13.81
C TYR A 24 -21.53 -17.56 13.26
N ILE A 25 -20.83 -18.55 13.78
CA ILE A 25 -21.06 -19.97 13.49
C ILE A 25 -21.63 -20.61 14.73
N PRO A 26 -22.90 -21.11 14.70
CA PRO A 26 -23.50 -21.82 15.80
C PRO A 26 -22.94 -23.23 15.93
N ALA A 27 -23.03 -23.84 17.13
CA ALA A 27 -22.65 -25.22 17.38
C ALA A 27 -23.54 -25.81 18.46
N SER A 28 -23.42 -27.11 18.72
CA SER A 28 -24.05 -27.75 19.88
C SER A 28 -23.25 -27.60 21.18
N ARG A 29 -22.04 -27.03 21.06
CA ARG A 29 -21.09 -26.87 22.17
C ARG A 29 -20.26 -25.61 21.97
N ARG A 30 -19.60 -25.15 23.04
CA ARG A 30 -18.60 -24.08 22.94
C ARG A 30 -17.52 -24.47 21.93
N MET A 31 -17.19 -23.52 21.04
CA MET A 31 -16.12 -23.62 20.07
C MET A 31 -14.82 -23.05 20.67
N GLU A 32 -13.66 -23.64 20.34
CA GLU A 32 -12.35 -23.17 20.78
C GLU A 32 -11.66 -22.33 19.71
N ASP A 33 -11.85 -22.69 18.45
CA ASP A 33 -11.24 -22.04 17.30
C ASP A 33 -12.35 -21.57 16.33
N LEU A 34 -12.47 -20.23 16.20
CA LEU A 34 -13.54 -19.60 15.43
C LEU A 34 -13.11 -19.21 14.02
N VAL A 35 -11.81 -19.13 13.75
CA VAL A 35 -11.25 -18.65 12.50
C VAL A 35 -10.67 -19.79 11.68
N GLU A 36 -9.69 -20.47 12.23
CA GLU A 36 -8.93 -21.51 11.54
C GLU A 36 -9.69 -22.81 11.36
N ASN A 37 -10.68 -23.06 12.20
CA ASN A 37 -11.40 -24.33 12.22
C ASN A 37 -12.91 -24.19 12.47
N ARG A 38 -13.56 -23.24 11.75
CA ARG A 38 -15.02 -23.09 11.85
C ARG A 38 -15.82 -24.34 11.44
N GLU A 39 -15.19 -25.21 10.64
CA GLU A 39 -15.74 -26.50 10.23
C GLU A 39 -15.81 -27.54 11.38
N ALA A 40 -15.14 -27.28 12.52
CA ALA A 40 -15.30 -28.10 13.71
C ALA A 40 -16.70 -27.99 14.38
N SER A 41 -17.49 -27.01 13.95
CA SER A 41 -18.90 -26.93 14.32
C SER A 41 -19.71 -28.07 13.69
N ASP A 42 -20.45 -28.77 14.49
CA ASP A 42 -21.40 -29.80 14.04
C ASP A 42 -22.65 -29.20 13.35
N ARG A 43 -22.77 -27.90 13.34
CA ARG A 43 -23.86 -27.14 12.70
C ARG A 43 -23.45 -26.52 11.37
N PHE A 44 -22.16 -26.57 11.00
CA PHE A 44 -21.61 -25.98 9.80
C PHE A 44 -21.29 -27.03 8.74
N PHE A 45 -21.77 -26.84 7.51
CA PHE A 45 -21.59 -27.78 6.39
C PHE A 45 -21.09 -27.03 5.17
N LEU A 46 -19.81 -27.15 4.91
CA LEU A 46 -19.15 -26.45 3.79
C LEU A 46 -19.62 -27.02 2.44
N LEU A 47 -20.08 -26.15 1.56
CA LEU A 47 -20.42 -26.46 0.17
C LEU A 47 -19.38 -25.92 -0.82
N SER A 48 -18.30 -25.29 -0.36
CA SER A 48 -17.16 -24.92 -1.19
C SER A 48 -16.40 -26.16 -1.69
N GLY A 49 -15.63 -26.03 -2.77
CA GLY A 49 -14.89 -27.11 -3.42
C GLY A 49 -15.27 -27.24 -4.90
N ASP A 50 -15.22 -28.41 -5.46
CA ASP A 50 -15.46 -28.62 -6.90
C ASP A 50 -16.94 -28.52 -7.26
N TRP A 51 -17.26 -27.63 -8.21
CA TRP A 51 -18.60 -27.47 -8.78
C TRP A 51 -18.57 -27.72 -10.29
N LYS A 52 -19.65 -28.26 -10.83
CA LYS A 52 -19.91 -28.29 -12.28
C LYS A 52 -20.24 -26.90 -12.75
N PHE A 53 -19.59 -26.45 -13.81
CA PHE A 53 -19.66 -25.09 -14.32
C PHE A 53 -19.86 -25.05 -15.83
N ARG A 54 -20.68 -24.12 -16.29
CA ARG A 54 -20.85 -23.81 -17.72
C ARG A 54 -20.96 -22.30 -17.89
N TYR A 55 -20.04 -21.75 -18.67
CA TYR A 55 -20.02 -20.34 -19.03
C TYR A 55 -20.94 -20.06 -20.22
N PHE A 56 -21.60 -18.90 -20.20
CA PHE A 56 -22.38 -18.35 -21.32
C PHE A 56 -21.98 -16.88 -21.51
N THR A 57 -21.84 -16.45 -22.77
CA THR A 57 -21.50 -15.07 -23.14
C THR A 57 -22.64 -14.09 -22.87
N SER A 58 -23.86 -14.59 -22.74
CA SER A 58 -25.03 -13.80 -22.37
C SER A 58 -26.04 -14.62 -21.57
N VAL A 59 -26.67 -14.01 -20.60
CA VAL A 59 -27.82 -14.60 -19.87
C VAL A 59 -28.96 -15.00 -20.83
N TYR A 60 -29.07 -14.35 -21.98
CA TYR A 60 -30.05 -14.69 -23.01
C TYR A 60 -29.75 -16.01 -23.74
N ASP A 61 -28.53 -16.53 -23.63
CA ASP A 61 -28.15 -17.82 -24.22
C ASP A 61 -28.45 -19.02 -23.31
N VAL A 62 -28.81 -18.78 -22.06
CA VAL A 62 -29.30 -19.82 -21.16
C VAL A 62 -30.73 -20.19 -21.55
N LYS A 63 -30.89 -21.34 -22.21
CA LYS A 63 -32.17 -21.82 -22.76
C LYS A 63 -32.71 -23.02 -21.99
N GLU A 64 -31.84 -23.80 -21.38
CA GLU A 64 -32.16 -25.03 -20.72
C GLU A 64 -32.29 -24.84 -19.21
N GLU A 65 -33.21 -25.55 -18.59
CA GLU A 65 -33.41 -25.55 -17.14
C GLU A 65 -32.34 -26.43 -16.47
N PHE A 66 -31.07 -25.96 -16.54
CA PHE A 66 -29.91 -26.69 -15.99
C PHE A 66 -30.05 -27.00 -14.48
N PHE A 67 -30.93 -26.33 -13.79
CA PHE A 67 -31.26 -26.51 -12.40
C PHE A 67 -32.28 -27.65 -12.14
N ALA A 68 -32.87 -28.21 -13.20
CA ALA A 68 -33.87 -29.29 -13.06
C ALA A 68 -33.24 -30.53 -12.46
N GLU A 69 -33.99 -31.22 -11.58
CA GLU A 69 -33.52 -32.46 -10.96
C GLU A 69 -33.21 -33.52 -12.03
N GLY A 70 -31.99 -34.08 -11.98
CA GLY A 70 -31.51 -35.06 -12.95
C GLY A 70 -31.02 -34.49 -14.29
N TYR A 71 -30.83 -33.17 -14.39
CA TYR A 71 -30.21 -32.54 -15.58
C TYR A 71 -28.83 -33.14 -15.84
N ASP A 72 -28.52 -33.44 -17.10
CA ASP A 72 -27.24 -34.00 -17.51
C ASP A 72 -26.15 -32.92 -17.54
N THR A 73 -25.28 -32.90 -16.55
CA THR A 73 -24.14 -32.00 -16.45
C THR A 73 -22.85 -32.52 -17.10
N SER A 74 -22.93 -33.57 -17.94
CA SER A 74 -21.75 -34.16 -18.57
C SER A 74 -20.98 -33.19 -19.49
N VAL A 75 -21.65 -32.15 -19.98
CA VAL A 75 -21.06 -31.09 -20.80
C VAL A 75 -20.52 -29.91 -19.99
N PHE A 76 -20.68 -29.93 -18.67
CA PHE A 76 -20.14 -28.93 -17.75
C PHE A 76 -18.71 -29.32 -17.41
N GLU A 77 -17.85 -28.35 -17.34
CA GLU A 77 -16.51 -28.51 -16.74
C GLU A 77 -16.58 -28.49 -15.22
N THR A 78 -15.46 -28.54 -14.56
CA THR A 78 -15.35 -28.43 -13.10
C THR A 78 -14.43 -27.29 -12.76
N ILE A 79 -14.92 -26.34 -11.95
CA ILE A 79 -14.10 -25.28 -11.36
C ILE A 79 -14.24 -25.27 -9.85
N PRO A 80 -13.27 -24.80 -9.09
CA PRO A 80 -13.42 -24.65 -7.64
C PRO A 80 -14.33 -23.49 -7.28
N VAL A 81 -14.99 -23.59 -6.15
CA VAL A 81 -15.66 -22.50 -5.43
C VAL A 81 -15.04 -22.46 -4.03
N PRO A 82 -14.51 -21.33 -3.55
CA PRO A 82 -14.53 -20.00 -4.17
C PRO A 82 -13.60 -19.87 -5.39
N SER A 83 -14.03 -19.12 -6.39
CA SER A 83 -13.20 -18.70 -7.53
C SER A 83 -13.88 -17.61 -8.38
N VAL A 84 -13.10 -17.01 -9.27
CA VAL A 84 -13.57 -16.14 -10.34
C VAL A 84 -13.31 -16.81 -11.68
N TRP A 85 -14.29 -16.83 -12.60
CA TRP A 85 -14.19 -17.63 -13.82
C TRP A 85 -13.17 -17.07 -14.84
N GLN A 86 -12.78 -15.80 -14.75
CA GLN A 86 -11.76 -15.21 -15.60
C GLN A 86 -10.40 -15.92 -15.44
N ASN A 87 -10.08 -16.38 -14.23
CA ASN A 87 -8.86 -17.13 -13.95
C ASN A 87 -8.91 -18.58 -14.47
N TYR A 88 -10.06 -19.03 -14.99
CA TYR A 88 -10.25 -20.34 -15.61
C TYR A 88 -10.44 -20.28 -17.13
N GLY A 89 -10.12 -19.13 -17.73
CA GLY A 89 -10.12 -18.96 -19.19
C GLY A 89 -11.47 -18.59 -19.76
N HIS A 90 -12.42 -18.14 -18.96
CA HIS A 90 -13.71 -17.64 -19.39
C HIS A 90 -13.75 -16.13 -19.29
N ASP A 91 -14.43 -15.47 -20.28
CA ASP A 91 -14.45 -14.02 -20.35
C ASP A 91 -13.02 -13.45 -20.51
N HIS A 92 -12.79 -12.21 -20.15
CA HIS A 92 -11.49 -11.56 -20.13
C HIS A 92 -11.32 -10.72 -18.87
N HIS A 93 -10.07 -10.54 -18.46
CA HIS A 93 -9.74 -9.58 -17.41
C HIS A 93 -9.92 -8.17 -17.94
N GLN A 94 -10.47 -7.30 -17.13
CA GLN A 94 -10.65 -5.88 -17.43
C GLN A 94 -10.36 -5.04 -16.19
N TYR A 95 -9.50 -4.04 -16.36
CA TYR A 95 -9.16 -3.10 -15.30
C TYR A 95 -9.62 -1.70 -15.68
N THR A 96 -10.43 -1.10 -14.83
CA THR A 96 -10.76 0.34 -14.88
C THR A 96 -10.70 0.92 -13.48
N ASN A 97 -10.24 2.18 -13.39
CA ASN A 97 -10.30 2.97 -12.16
C ASN A 97 -11.65 3.72 -12.13
N VAL A 98 -11.81 4.75 -12.97
CA VAL A 98 -12.96 5.68 -12.91
C VAL A 98 -14.13 5.22 -13.76
N ARG A 99 -13.90 4.54 -14.88
CA ARG A 99 -14.91 4.34 -15.92
C ARG A 99 -15.67 3.05 -15.75
N TYR A 100 -17.00 3.14 -15.88
CA TYR A 100 -17.79 1.93 -16.08
C TYR A 100 -17.34 1.21 -17.37
N PRO A 101 -17.16 -0.12 -17.34
CA PRO A 101 -16.79 -0.88 -18.52
C PRO A 101 -17.96 -1.13 -19.48
N PHE A 102 -19.11 -0.48 -19.28
CA PHE A 102 -20.33 -0.62 -20.06
C PHE A 102 -21.07 0.72 -20.16
N PRO A 103 -22.03 0.85 -21.11
CA PRO A 103 -22.84 2.08 -21.22
C PRO A 103 -23.66 2.37 -19.97
N VAL A 104 -23.65 3.62 -19.53
CA VAL A 104 -24.33 4.06 -18.29
C VAL A 104 -25.79 4.40 -18.59
N ASP A 105 -26.69 3.48 -18.30
CA ASP A 105 -28.14 3.63 -18.51
C ASP A 105 -28.96 2.82 -17.47
N PRO A 106 -28.80 3.15 -16.15
CA PRO A 106 -29.43 2.36 -15.08
C PRO A 106 -30.97 2.39 -15.17
N PRO A 107 -31.67 1.24 -14.92
CA PRO A 107 -31.15 0.00 -14.36
C PRO A 107 -30.59 -0.98 -15.38
N TYR A 108 -30.55 -0.65 -16.66
CA TYR A 108 -30.22 -1.56 -17.75
C TYR A 108 -28.72 -1.87 -17.79
N VAL A 109 -28.40 -3.14 -18.09
CA VAL A 109 -27.03 -3.64 -18.29
C VAL A 109 -26.89 -4.19 -19.73
N PRO A 110 -25.64 -4.45 -20.21
CA PRO A 110 -25.43 -4.95 -21.57
C PRO A 110 -26.23 -6.24 -21.89
N TYR A 111 -26.68 -6.37 -23.15
CA TYR A 111 -27.25 -7.64 -23.62
C TYR A 111 -26.25 -8.79 -23.59
N GLU A 112 -24.99 -8.49 -23.88
CA GLU A 112 -23.86 -9.38 -23.69
C GLU A 112 -23.45 -9.34 -22.21
N ASN A 113 -24.34 -9.92 -21.38
CA ASN A 113 -24.14 -10.03 -19.94
C ASN A 113 -23.67 -11.46 -19.63
N PRO A 114 -22.35 -11.66 -19.50
CA PRO A 114 -21.78 -12.97 -19.23
C PRO A 114 -22.36 -13.59 -17.95
N CYS A 115 -22.54 -14.91 -17.97
CA CYS A 115 -23.02 -15.61 -16.79
C CYS A 115 -22.47 -17.03 -16.67
N GLY A 116 -22.39 -17.51 -15.43
CA GLY A 116 -21.95 -18.85 -15.08
C GLY A 116 -23.08 -19.67 -14.46
N ALA A 117 -23.35 -20.84 -15.03
CA ALA A 117 -24.25 -21.83 -14.43
C ALA A 117 -23.43 -22.82 -13.60
N TYR A 118 -23.68 -22.87 -12.31
CA TYR A 118 -23.01 -23.73 -11.34
C TYR A 118 -23.97 -24.82 -10.86
N VAL A 119 -23.50 -26.06 -10.75
CA VAL A 119 -24.27 -27.17 -10.19
C VAL A 119 -23.40 -28.02 -9.29
N ARG A 120 -23.91 -28.37 -8.11
CA ARG A 120 -23.26 -29.28 -7.17
C ARG A 120 -24.26 -30.23 -6.53
N THR A 121 -23.88 -31.50 -6.40
CA THR A 121 -24.58 -32.47 -5.58
C THR A 121 -23.88 -32.64 -4.24
N PHE A 122 -24.63 -32.80 -3.19
CA PHE A 122 -24.11 -33.00 -1.84
C PHE A 122 -25.05 -33.87 -1.01
N GLU A 123 -24.50 -34.49 0.01
CA GLU A 123 -25.29 -35.29 0.97
C GLU A 123 -25.71 -34.41 2.14
N TRP A 124 -26.98 -34.49 2.49
CA TRP A 124 -27.54 -33.81 3.65
C TRP A 124 -28.28 -34.80 4.54
N LYS A 125 -28.15 -34.61 5.86
CA LYS A 125 -28.92 -35.34 6.85
C LYS A 125 -29.52 -34.37 7.86
N LYS A 126 -30.83 -34.33 7.93
CA LYS A 126 -31.54 -33.48 8.87
C LYS A 126 -31.19 -33.85 10.30
N GLN A 127 -30.83 -32.86 11.11
CA GLN A 127 -30.56 -33.05 12.53
C GLN A 127 -31.86 -32.86 13.34
N GLU A 128 -32.15 -33.76 14.27
CA GLU A 128 -33.36 -33.66 15.08
C GLU A 128 -33.38 -32.41 15.96
N GLU A 129 -32.22 -32.05 16.55
CA GLU A 129 -32.08 -30.89 17.44
C GLU A 129 -31.91 -29.57 16.69
N ALA A 130 -31.53 -29.62 15.37
CA ALA A 130 -31.36 -28.49 14.52
C ALA A 130 -31.96 -28.73 13.13
N PRO A 131 -33.31 -28.78 13.06
CA PRO A 131 -34.03 -29.22 11.86
C PRO A 131 -34.06 -28.18 10.75
N ARG A 132 -33.76 -26.90 11.04
CA ARG A 132 -33.70 -25.82 10.03
C ARG A 132 -32.35 -25.78 9.34
N ALA A 133 -32.37 -25.35 8.10
CA ALA A 133 -31.17 -25.24 7.30
C ALA A 133 -31.11 -23.87 6.59
N PHE A 134 -30.06 -23.12 6.87
CA PHE A 134 -29.81 -21.79 6.27
C PHE A 134 -28.62 -21.84 5.33
N LEU A 135 -28.86 -21.55 4.05
CA LEU A 135 -27.85 -21.51 3.01
C LEU A 135 -27.22 -20.12 2.97
N ASN A 136 -25.91 -20.07 3.08
CA ASN A 136 -25.12 -18.85 3.08
C ASN A 136 -24.20 -18.77 1.88
N PHE A 137 -24.16 -17.60 1.21
CA PHE A 137 -23.14 -17.19 0.27
C PHE A 137 -22.43 -15.97 0.86
N GLU A 138 -21.15 -16.06 1.15
CA GLU A 138 -20.40 -14.95 1.75
C GLU A 138 -19.99 -13.87 0.72
N GLY A 139 -19.99 -14.18 -0.58
CA GLY A 139 -19.72 -13.25 -1.65
C GLY A 139 -19.91 -13.86 -3.03
N VAL A 140 -20.68 -13.17 -3.88
CA VAL A 140 -20.95 -13.55 -5.28
C VAL A 140 -21.02 -12.28 -6.13
N ASP A 141 -20.17 -12.18 -7.15
CA ASP A 141 -20.09 -11.01 -8.03
C ASP A 141 -20.73 -11.31 -9.39
N SER A 142 -21.75 -10.54 -9.81
CA SER A 142 -22.38 -9.39 -9.13
C SER A 142 -23.77 -9.71 -8.56
N CYS A 143 -24.53 -10.63 -9.19
CA CYS A 143 -25.83 -11.08 -8.71
C CYS A 143 -26.07 -12.55 -9.08
N PHE A 144 -27.00 -13.20 -8.39
CA PHE A 144 -27.22 -14.61 -8.62
C PHE A 144 -28.63 -15.09 -8.30
N TYR A 145 -29.01 -16.17 -8.97
CA TYR A 145 -30.24 -16.94 -8.77
C TYR A 145 -29.88 -18.30 -8.21
N VAL A 146 -30.68 -18.81 -7.27
CA VAL A 146 -30.44 -20.09 -6.57
C VAL A 146 -31.63 -21.02 -6.70
N TRP A 147 -31.37 -22.30 -6.97
CA TRP A 147 -32.30 -23.39 -6.94
C TRP A 147 -31.79 -24.52 -6.05
N MET A 148 -32.70 -25.20 -5.37
CA MET A 148 -32.43 -26.39 -4.60
C MET A 148 -33.37 -27.48 -5.07
N ASN A 149 -32.82 -28.64 -5.49
CA ASN A 149 -33.59 -29.76 -6.01
C ASN A 149 -34.61 -29.37 -7.10
N GLY A 150 -34.21 -28.46 -8.01
CA GLY A 150 -35.07 -27.96 -9.09
C GLY A 150 -36.03 -26.84 -8.73
N SER A 151 -36.20 -26.54 -7.46
CA SER A 151 -37.12 -25.49 -6.98
C SER A 151 -36.37 -24.17 -6.79
N PHE A 152 -36.96 -23.07 -7.24
CA PHE A 152 -36.40 -21.73 -7.06
C PHE A 152 -36.38 -21.35 -5.57
N VAL A 153 -35.19 -21.01 -5.06
CA VAL A 153 -34.95 -20.55 -3.71
C VAL A 153 -35.05 -19.05 -3.61
N GLY A 154 -34.24 -18.33 -4.43
CA GLY A 154 -34.20 -16.87 -4.37
C GLY A 154 -33.21 -16.23 -5.31
N TYR A 155 -33.10 -14.89 -5.18
CA TYR A 155 -32.20 -14.00 -5.89
C TYR A 155 -31.54 -13.05 -4.91
N SER A 156 -30.26 -12.69 -5.17
CA SER A 156 -29.59 -11.67 -4.40
C SER A 156 -28.51 -10.97 -5.24
N GLN A 157 -28.16 -9.75 -4.81
CA GLN A 157 -27.05 -8.95 -5.33
C GLN A 157 -26.25 -8.38 -4.14
N VAL A 158 -25.33 -7.45 -4.38
CA VAL A 158 -24.31 -6.91 -3.47
C VAL A 158 -23.17 -7.89 -3.27
N SER A 159 -22.17 -7.75 -4.11
CA SER A 159 -21.10 -8.73 -4.34
C SER A 159 -20.34 -9.15 -3.08
N HIS A 160 -20.00 -8.20 -2.20
CA HIS A 160 -19.13 -8.46 -1.05
C HIS A 160 -19.90 -8.65 0.27
N SER A 161 -21.21 -8.90 0.20
CA SER A 161 -22.07 -9.09 1.35
C SER A 161 -22.60 -10.51 1.43
N THR A 162 -22.86 -10.99 2.67
CA THR A 162 -23.44 -12.31 2.89
C THR A 162 -24.92 -12.31 2.50
N SER A 163 -25.32 -13.29 1.69
CA SER A 163 -26.73 -13.59 1.39
C SER A 163 -27.11 -14.90 2.03
N GLU A 164 -28.16 -14.90 2.85
CA GLU A 164 -28.66 -16.08 3.55
C GLU A 164 -30.09 -16.41 3.11
N PHE A 165 -30.36 -17.71 2.89
CA PHE A 165 -31.66 -18.23 2.49
C PHE A 165 -32.12 -19.37 3.42
N ASP A 166 -33.38 -19.40 3.80
CA ASP A 166 -33.96 -20.56 4.46
C ASP A 166 -34.29 -21.64 3.42
N VAL A 167 -33.55 -22.72 3.45
CA VAL A 167 -33.72 -23.85 2.54
C VAL A 167 -34.30 -25.10 3.22
N THR A 168 -34.83 -24.96 4.41
CA THR A 168 -35.36 -26.07 5.25
C THR A 168 -36.34 -26.95 4.47
N ASP A 169 -37.30 -26.34 3.77
CA ASP A 169 -38.35 -27.07 3.06
C ASP A 169 -37.93 -27.59 1.67
N PHE A 170 -36.76 -27.16 1.19
CA PHE A 170 -36.19 -27.56 -0.09
C PHE A 170 -35.27 -28.78 0.03
N LEU A 171 -34.73 -29.07 1.22
CA LEU A 171 -33.79 -30.16 1.46
C LEU A 171 -34.49 -31.47 1.79
N LYS A 172 -33.89 -32.55 1.33
CA LYS A 172 -34.27 -33.91 1.66
C LYS A 172 -33.10 -34.67 2.28
N ASP A 173 -33.39 -35.68 3.12
CA ASP A 173 -32.35 -36.59 3.60
C ASP A 173 -31.74 -37.35 2.42
N GLY A 174 -30.40 -37.43 2.39
CA GLY A 174 -29.64 -38.02 1.30
C GLY A 174 -29.14 -36.99 0.29
N THR A 175 -29.09 -37.35 -0.96
CA THR A 175 -28.51 -36.55 -2.02
C THR A 175 -29.39 -35.35 -2.41
N ASN A 176 -28.83 -34.17 -2.39
CA ASN A 176 -29.43 -32.91 -2.83
C ASN A 176 -28.63 -32.29 -3.95
N THR A 177 -29.28 -31.46 -4.74
CA THR A 177 -28.64 -30.68 -5.82
C THR A 177 -28.89 -29.19 -5.63
N ILE A 178 -27.82 -28.40 -5.54
CA ILE A 178 -27.87 -26.94 -5.60
C ILE A 178 -27.44 -26.49 -6.99
N ALA A 179 -28.19 -25.54 -7.54
CA ALA A 179 -27.84 -24.88 -8.81
C ALA A 179 -27.85 -23.37 -8.60
N VAL A 180 -26.87 -22.68 -9.21
CA VAL A 180 -26.72 -21.23 -9.11
C VAL A 180 -26.45 -20.67 -10.51
N LEU A 181 -27.11 -19.58 -10.88
CA LEU A 181 -26.78 -18.78 -12.06
C LEU A 181 -26.23 -17.44 -11.59
N VAL A 182 -24.95 -17.20 -11.83
CA VAL A 182 -24.27 -15.93 -11.51
C VAL A 182 -24.19 -15.07 -12.76
N LEU A 183 -24.57 -13.81 -12.68
CA LEU A 183 -24.46 -12.82 -13.77
C LEU A 183 -23.34 -11.84 -13.47
N LYS A 184 -22.58 -11.45 -14.52
CA LYS A 184 -21.50 -10.47 -14.40
C LYS A 184 -22.01 -9.05 -14.09
N TRP A 185 -23.15 -8.67 -14.66
CA TRP A 185 -23.72 -7.35 -14.51
C TRP A 185 -25.15 -7.38 -14.02
N CYS A 186 -25.47 -6.44 -13.13
CA CYS A 186 -26.82 -6.14 -12.70
C CYS A 186 -26.95 -4.63 -12.42
N ASP A 187 -28.15 -4.16 -12.11
CA ASP A 187 -28.40 -2.77 -11.70
C ASP A 187 -27.56 -2.37 -10.48
N GLY A 188 -27.21 -3.34 -9.61
CA GLY A 188 -26.25 -3.15 -8.51
C GLY A 188 -24.83 -2.82 -8.95
N SER A 189 -24.42 -3.20 -10.18
CA SER A 189 -23.09 -2.90 -10.71
C SER A 189 -22.82 -1.40 -10.88
N TYR A 190 -23.86 -0.57 -10.90
CA TYR A 190 -23.71 0.89 -10.86
C TYR A 190 -23.26 1.45 -9.52
N LEU A 191 -23.28 0.62 -8.45
CA LEU A 191 -22.78 0.93 -7.11
C LEU A 191 -21.54 0.10 -6.75
N GLU A 192 -20.95 -0.60 -7.74
CA GLU A 192 -19.76 -1.43 -7.58
C GLU A 192 -18.69 -1.09 -8.63
N ASP A 193 -18.39 0.20 -8.77
CA ASP A 193 -17.42 0.74 -9.73
C ASP A 193 -16.04 1.00 -9.11
N GLN A 194 -15.57 0.07 -8.26
CA GLN A 194 -14.31 0.18 -7.55
C GLN A 194 -13.10 0.12 -8.49
N ASP A 195 -12.02 0.77 -8.08
CA ASP A 195 -10.71 0.75 -8.74
C ASP A 195 -10.05 -0.63 -8.60
N LYS A 196 -10.48 -1.58 -9.41
CA LYS A 196 -9.98 -2.97 -9.41
C LYS A 196 -10.29 -3.68 -10.73
N PHE A 197 -9.68 -4.86 -10.93
CA PHE A 197 -10.09 -5.76 -12.01
C PHE A 197 -11.56 -6.16 -11.87
N ARG A 198 -12.27 -6.23 -12.99
CA ARG A 198 -13.66 -6.71 -13.07
C ARG A 198 -13.65 -8.22 -13.25
N MET A 199 -13.96 -8.95 -12.21
CA MET A 199 -14.01 -10.40 -12.20
C MET A 199 -15.38 -10.85 -11.65
N SER A 200 -15.77 -12.09 -11.89
CA SER A 200 -17.08 -12.56 -11.49
C SER A 200 -17.06 -14.02 -11.09
N GLY A 201 -17.98 -14.42 -10.24
CA GLY A 201 -18.14 -15.80 -9.77
C GLY A 201 -18.57 -15.88 -8.31
N ILE A 202 -18.60 -17.08 -7.79
CA ILE A 202 -18.78 -17.33 -6.35
C ILE A 202 -17.39 -17.28 -5.72
N PHE A 203 -16.98 -16.12 -5.20
CA PHE A 203 -15.60 -15.85 -4.81
C PHE A 203 -15.32 -15.94 -3.30
N ARG A 204 -16.36 -16.18 -2.49
CA ARG A 204 -16.26 -16.52 -1.05
C ARG A 204 -17.02 -17.81 -0.76
N ASP A 205 -16.92 -18.30 0.48
CA ASP A 205 -17.46 -19.59 0.84
C ASP A 205 -18.98 -19.69 0.71
N VAL A 206 -19.42 -20.91 0.40
CA VAL A 206 -20.83 -21.33 0.40
C VAL A 206 -20.99 -22.45 1.43
N TYR A 207 -21.96 -22.31 2.32
CA TYR A 207 -22.21 -23.32 3.36
C TYR A 207 -23.66 -23.34 3.84
N LEU A 208 -24.03 -24.44 4.49
CA LEU A 208 -25.29 -24.58 5.22
C LEU A 208 -25.04 -24.49 6.73
N LEU A 209 -25.95 -23.83 7.42
CA LEU A 209 -26.03 -23.86 8.90
C LEU A 209 -27.24 -24.61 9.33
N ALA A 210 -27.04 -25.68 10.11
CA ALA A 210 -28.14 -26.35 10.79
C ALA A 210 -28.54 -25.58 12.06
N ARG A 211 -29.81 -25.23 12.21
CA ARG A 211 -30.32 -24.40 13.30
C ARG A 211 -31.46 -25.05 14.04
N PRO A 212 -31.58 -24.82 15.35
CA PRO A 212 -32.75 -25.27 16.09
C PRO A 212 -34.03 -24.57 15.59
N GLU A 213 -35.19 -25.16 15.83
CA GLU A 213 -36.46 -24.52 15.47
C GLU A 213 -36.62 -23.18 16.17
N LYS A 214 -36.28 -23.14 17.45
CA LYS A 214 -36.20 -21.92 18.27
C LYS A 214 -34.76 -21.65 18.63
N GLY A 215 -34.24 -20.50 18.23
CA GLY A 215 -32.84 -20.16 18.43
C GLY A 215 -32.55 -18.65 18.25
N ILE A 216 -31.32 -18.25 18.53
CA ILE A 216 -30.87 -16.86 18.36
C ILE A 216 -30.75 -16.59 16.88
N ARG A 217 -31.54 -15.65 16.34
CA ARG A 217 -31.39 -15.19 14.95
C ARG A 217 -30.20 -14.29 14.82
N ASP A 218 -30.10 -13.34 15.75
CA ASP A 218 -29.09 -12.29 15.72
C ASP A 218 -28.79 -11.80 17.13
N TYR A 219 -27.60 -11.23 17.32
CA TYR A 219 -27.26 -10.55 18.57
C TYR A 219 -26.36 -9.35 18.31
N PHE A 220 -26.47 -8.34 19.17
CA PHE A 220 -25.65 -7.16 19.12
C PHE A 220 -24.98 -6.91 20.48
N VAL A 221 -23.64 -7.03 20.51
CA VAL A 221 -22.83 -6.79 21.71
C VAL A 221 -22.40 -5.33 21.75
N LYS A 222 -22.75 -4.64 22.82
CA LYS A 222 -22.20 -3.32 23.15
C LYS A 222 -21.34 -3.47 24.40
N ALA A 223 -20.03 -3.44 24.25
CA ALA A 223 -19.07 -3.64 25.32
C ALA A 223 -18.20 -2.38 25.45
N ALA A 224 -18.36 -1.67 26.53
CA ALA A 224 -17.68 -0.39 26.79
C ALA A 224 -17.12 -0.34 28.21
N PRO A 225 -16.04 0.41 28.47
CA PRO A 225 -15.58 0.68 29.82
C PRO A 225 -16.57 1.58 30.58
N ASP A 226 -16.54 1.51 31.91
CA ASP A 226 -17.19 2.50 32.76
C ASP A 226 -16.47 3.86 32.71
N ALA A 227 -17.04 4.90 33.32
CA ALA A 227 -16.47 6.24 33.32
C ALA A 227 -15.05 6.33 33.97
N SER A 228 -14.62 5.32 34.70
CA SER A 228 -13.29 5.24 35.29
C SER A 228 -12.28 4.50 34.40
N TYR A 229 -12.70 3.87 33.33
CA TYR A 229 -11.93 2.98 32.47
C TYR A 229 -11.30 1.77 33.23
N GLN A 230 -11.89 1.39 34.36
CA GLN A 230 -11.42 0.25 35.17
C GLN A 230 -12.29 -1.00 35.03
N ASN A 231 -13.57 -0.82 34.79
CA ASN A 231 -14.51 -1.92 34.65
C ASN A 231 -15.17 -1.89 33.28
N GLY A 232 -15.77 -3.03 32.88
CA GLY A 232 -16.49 -3.17 31.62
C GLY A 232 -17.97 -3.40 31.82
N GLU A 233 -18.79 -2.72 31.03
CA GLU A 233 -20.21 -2.94 30.89
C GLU A 233 -20.49 -3.63 29.56
N VAL A 234 -21.11 -4.80 29.58
CA VAL A 234 -21.43 -5.57 28.39
C VAL A 234 -22.93 -5.77 28.31
N SER A 235 -23.52 -5.17 27.27
CA SER A 235 -24.95 -5.29 26.95
C SER A 235 -25.10 -6.07 25.65
N ILE A 236 -25.98 -7.07 25.63
CA ILE A 236 -26.26 -7.88 24.44
C ILE A 236 -27.75 -7.81 24.14
N ALA A 237 -28.09 -7.26 22.96
CA ALA A 237 -29.43 -7.35 22.41
C ALA A 237 -29.54 -8.65 21.60
N ILE A 238 -30.64 -9.40 21.76
CA ILE A 238 -30.87 -10.69 21.11
C ILE A 238 -32.15 -10.62 20.27
N THR A 239 -32.09 -11.13 19.05
CA THR A 239 -33.24 -11.31 18.16
C THR A 239 -33.44 -12.81 17.94
N TRP A 240 -34.67 -13.27 17.94
CA TRP A 240 -35.05 -14.68 17.88
C TRP A 240 -35.58 -15.10 16.51
N ASN A 241 -35.28 -16.33 16.08
CA ASN A 241 -35.68 -16.83 14.77
C ASN A 241 -37.22 -16.82 14.57
N ASP A 242 -37.97 -17.11 15.61
CA ASP A 242 -39.43 -17.15 15.62
C ASP A 242 -40.08 -15.97 16.36
N GLY A 243 -39.27 -15.01 16.80
CA GLY A 243 -39.72 -13.85 17.57
C GLY A 243 -40.07 -14.14 19.03
N GLU A 244 -39.91 -15.38 19.51
CA GLU A 244 -40.21 -15.78 20.89
C GLU A 244 -38.90 -15.94 21.71
N PRO A 245 -38.68 -15.13 22.78
CA PRO A 245 -37.52 -15.26 23.64
C PRO A 245 -37.38 -16.65 24.26
N GLN A 246 -36.14 -17.12 24.35
CA GLN A 246 -35.77 -18.39 25.00
C GLN A 246 -34.96 -18.11 26.26
N GLU A 247 -35.06 -19.05 27.25
CA GLU A 247 -34.14 -19.01 28.39
C GLU A 247 -32.73 -19.45 27.97
N GLY A 248 -31.71 -18.78 28.54
CA GLY A 248 -30.32 -19.10 28.26
C GLY A 248 -29.37 -18.44 29.25
N THR A 249 -28.09 -18.65 29.02
CA THR A 249 -26.99 -18.03 29.78
C THR A 249 -25.98 -17.37 28.86
N ALA A 250 -25.54 -16.18 29.25
CA ALA A 250 -24.38 -15.50 28.66
C ALA A 250 -23.21 -15.58 29.62
N LYS A 251 -22.07 -16.03 29.15
CA LYS A 251 -20.84 -16.18 29.93
C LYS A 251 -19.68 -15.48 29.24
N LEU A 252 -18.86 -14.78 30.02
CA LEU A 252 -17.59 -14.22 29.53
C LEU A 252 -16.42 -14.90 30.26
N PHE A 253 -15.42 -15.29 29.46
CA PHE A 253 -14.19 -15.90 29.94
C PHE A 253 -13.00 -15.03 29.55
N ASP A 254 -11.99 -14.97 30.42
CA ASP A 254 -10.70 -14.32 30.11
C ASP A 254 -9.81 -15.22 29.22
N THR A 255 -8.62 -14.74 28.88
CA THR A 255 -7.65 -15.47 28.05
C THR A 255 -7.10 -16.73 28.72
N GLU A 256 -7.19 -16.85 30.05
CA GLU A 256 -6.80 -18.02 30.84
C GLU A 256 -8.00 -18.98 31.05
N ASN A 257 -9.14 -18.68 30.40
CA ASN A 257 -10.38 -19.45 30.48
C ASN A 257 -11.06 -19.44 31.86
N HIS A 258 -10.84 -18.38 32.67
CA HIS A 258 -11.60 -18.17 33.89
C HIS A 258 -12.91 -17.43 33.57
N LEU A 259 -14.00 -17.85 34.23
CA LEU A 259 -15.29 -17.17 34.13
C LEU A 259 -15.20 -15.82 34.86
N VAL A 260 -15.33 -14.71 34.12
CA VAL A 260 -15.26 -13.34 34.66
C VAL A 260 -16.60 -12.66 34.83
N ALA A 261 -17.63 -13.10 34.05
CA ALA A 261 -18.99 -12.64 34.20
C ALA A 261 -19.97 -13.68 33.69
N GLU A 262 -21.15 -13.74 34.30
CA GLU A 262 -22.25 -14.63 33.88
C GLU A 262 -23.58 -13.96 34.18
N ALA A 263 -24.56 -14.13 33.26
CA ALA A 263 -25.92 -13.67 33.43
C ALA A 263 -26.89 -14.63 32.74
N ALA A 264 -28.01 -14.94 33.39
CA ALA A 264 -29.12 -15.64 32.75
C ALA A 264 -29.98 -14.65 31.95
N PHE A 265 -30.56 -15.10 30.87
CA PHE A 265 -31.52 -14.33 30.09
C PHE A 265 -32.76 -15.15 29.76
N GLY A 266 -33.87 -14.48 29.59
CA GLY A 266 -35.20 -15.05 29.18
C GLY A 266 -35.98 -14.00 28.42
N GLY A 267 -35.31 -13.03 27.85
CA GLY A 267 -35.82 -11.90 27.03
C GLY A 267 -34.86 -11.49 25.96
N ASP A 268 -35.09 -10.30 25.43
CA ASP A 268 -34.33 -9.76 24.28
C ASP A 268 -33.03 -9.02 24.66
N THR A 269 -32.69 -8.97 25.95
CA THR A 269 -31.48 -8.28 26.41
C THR A 269 -30.86 -9.01 27.61
N VAL A 270 -29.52 -8.93 27.69
CA VAL A 270 -28.72 -9.39 28.82
C VAL A 270 -27.65 -8.39 29.14
N GLN A 271 -27.38 -8.19 30.45
CA GLN A 271 -26.37 -7.24 30.95
C GLN A 271 -25.35 -8.00 31.79
N MET A 272 -24.08 -7.71 31.60
CA MET A 272 -22.99 -8.25 32.40
C MET A 272 -22.02 -7.13 32.79
N HIS A 273 -21.41 -7.27 33.96
CA HIS A 273 -20.38 -6.35 34.45
C HIS A 273 -19.07 -7.11 34.62
N VAL A 274 -17.99 -6.57 34.08
CA VAL A 274 -16.64 -7.13 34.16
C VAL A 274 -15.80 -6.23 35.07
N LYS A 275 -15.46 -6.74 36.23
CA LYS A 275 -14.63 -6.01 37.21
C LYS A 275 -13.16 -6.06 36.76
N ASP A 276 -12.42 -4.93 36.97
CA ASP A 276 -11.00 -4.82 36.60
C ASP A 276 -10.76 -5.28 35.17
N ALA A 277 -11.53 -4.72 34.21
CA ALA A 277 -11.56 -5.14 32.82
C ALA A 277 -10.30 -4.77 32.06
N HIS A 278 -9.78 -5.70 31.26
CA HIS A 278 -8.78 -5.41 30.24
C HIS A 278 -9.46 -4.82 29.01
N LEU A 279 -9.05 -3.62 28.63
CA LEU A 279 -9.64 -2.91 27.49
C LEU A 279 -8.93 -3.26 26.19
N TRP A 280 -9.70 -3.49 25.15
CA TRP A 280 -9.16 -3.74 23.81
C TRP A 280 -8.59 -2.46 23.17
N ASN A 281 -7.40 -2.56 22.61
CA ASN A 281 -6.80 -1.58 21.70
C ASN A 281 -5.88 -2.31 20.69
N ALA A 282 -5.41 -1.63 19.63
CA ALA A 282 -4.60 -2.27 18.59
C ALA A 282 -3.17 -2.66 19.03
N GLU A 283 -2.69 -2.13 20.17
CA GLU A 283 -1.37 -2.44 20.73
C GLU A 283 -1.44 -3.62 21.74
N GLU A 284 -2.57 -3.72 22.45
CA GLU A 284 -2.91 -4.79 23.39
C GLU A 284 -4.32 -5.32 23.08
N PRO A 285 -4.48 -6.17 22.04
CA PRO A 285 -5.79 -6.60 21.55
C PRO A 285 -6.41 -7.68 22.45
N TYR A 286 -6.77 -7.32 23.68
CA TYR A 286 -7.34 -8.24 24.65
C TYR A 286 -8.80 -8.59 24.32
N LEU A 287 -9.09 -9.90 24.19
CA LEU A 287 -10.39 -10.41 23.84
C LEU A 287 -10.91 -11.35 24.92
N TYR A 288 -12.14 -11.13 25.35
CA TYR A 288 -12.91 -12.07 26.15
C TYR A 288 -13.63 -13.05 25.23
N THR A 289 -13.79 -14.31 25.68
CA THR A 289 -14.63 -15.28 24.98
C THR A 289 -16.06 -15.19 25.51
N LEU A 290 -17.00 -14.80 24.64
CA LEU A 290 -18.41 -14.82 24.89
C LEU A 290 -19.00 -16.17 24.54
N VAL A 291 -19.81 -16.73 25.42
CA VAL A 291 -20.61 -17.93 25.17
C VAL A 291 -22.06 -17.61 25.44
N LEU A 292 -22.91 -17.66 24.40
CA LEU A 292 -24.38 -17.60 24.53
C LEU A 292 -24.90 -19.00 24.39
N GLU A 293 -25.56 -19.52 25.45
CA GLU A 293 -26.03 -20.89 25.53
C GLU A 293 -27.53 -20.90 25.73
N THR A 294 -28.27 -21.60 24.85
CA THR A 294 -29.68 -21.90 24.93
C THR A 294 -29.87 -23.41 24.95
N ALA A 295 -31.08 -23.89 25.11
CA ALA A 295 -31.38 -25.34 25.07
C ALA A 295 -31.01 -26.00 23.74
N GLY A 296 -31.00 -25.27 22.62
CA GLY A 296 -30.80 -25.81 21.26
C GLY A 296 -29.47 -25.53 20.62
N GLU A 297 -28.74 -24.54 21.11
CA GLU A 297 -27.47 -24.12 20.49
C GLU A 297 -26.55 -23.36 21.43
N VAL A 298 -25.29 -23.33 21.07
CA VAL A 298 -24.22 -22.53 21.68
C VAL A 298 -23.58 -21.64 20.60
N ILE A 299 -23.52 -20.35 20.88
CA ILE A 299 -22.80 -19.39 20.07
C ILE A 299 -21.56 -18.99 20.86
N THR A 300 -20.37 -19.16 20.27
CA THR A 300 -19.11 -18.68 20.81
C THR A 300 -18.62 -17.53 19.94
N ASP A 301 -18.21 -16.43 20.57
CA ASP A 301 -17.62 -15.28 19.87
C ASP A 301 -16.55 -14.60 20.77
N HIS A 302 -15.83 -13.63 20.21
CA HIS A 302 -14.86 -12.81 20.93
C HIS A 302 -15.41 -11.40 21.16
N VAL A 303 -15.15 -10.86 22.33
CA VAL A 303 -15.59 -9.51 22.73
C VAL A 303 -14.40 -8.70 23.23
N GLY A 304 -14.15 -7.56 22.61
CA GLY A 304 -13.24 -6.54 23.11
C GLY A 304 -14.03 -5.40 23.77
N ILE A 305 -13.68 -5.06 25.01
CA ILE A 305 -14.28 -3.94 25.75
C ILE A 305 -13.54 -2.68 25.35
N ARG A 306 -14.22 -1.74 24.68
CA ARG A 306 -13.62 -0.50 24.24
C ARG A 306 -14.66 0.60 23.98
N GLU A 307 -14.22 1.84 24.03
CA GLU A 307 -14.98 3.03 23.66
C GLU A 307 -14.18 3.87 22.66
N ILE A 308 -14.84 4.37 21.60
CA ILE A 308 -14.25 5.35 20.69
C ILE A 308 -15.17 6.57 20.62
N HIS A 309 -14.58 7.76 20.68
CA HIS A 309 -15.30 9.01 20.51
C HIS A 309 -14.41 10.13 19.95
N ALA A 310 -15.04 11.13 19.36
CA ALA A 310 -14.42 12.39 18.97
C ALA A 310 -14.79 13.48 19.98
N LYS A 311 -13.80 14.27 20.40
CA LYS A 311 -14.01 15.40 21.29
C LYS A 311 -13.08 16.56 20.93
N ASP A 312 -13.64 17.75 20.76
CA ASP A 312 -12.90 18.97 20.42
C ASP A 312 -12.01 18.81 19.16
N GLY A 313 -12.46 18.02 18.17
CA GLY A 313 -11.74 17.70 16.95
C GLY A 313 -10.62 16.67 17.12
N VAL A 314 -10.54 15.98 18.25
CA VAL A 314 -9.52 14.95 18.54
C VAL A 314 -10.17 13.59 18.72
N LEU A 315 -9.52 12.55 18.20
CA LEU A 315 -9.96 11.15 18.29
C LEU A 315 -9.42 10.48 19.56
N TYR A 316 -10.30 9.82 20.31
CA TYR A 316 -9.97 9.08 21.53
C TYR A 316 -10.47 7.64 21.48
N LEU A 317 -9.62 6.70 21.90
CA LEU A 317 -9.99 5.32 22.22
C LEU A 317 -9.70 5.07 23.70
N ASN A 318 -10.69 4.58 24.46
CA ASN A 318 -10.54 4.35 25.91
C ASN A 318 -9.99 5.56 26.67
N GLY A 319 -10.38 6.77 26.27
CA GLY A 319 -9.91 8.02 26.84
C GLY A 319 -8.50 8.45 26.42
N VAL A 320 -7.81 7.70 25.57
CA VAL A 320 -6.47 8.00 25.07
C VAL A 320 -6.52 8.49 23.64
N LYS A 321 -5.75 9.53 23.32
CA LYS A 321 -5.61 10.01 21.92
C LYS A 321 -4.90 8.96 21.07
N ILE A 322 -5.42 8.63 19.91
CA ILE A 322 -4.82 7.67 18.99
C ILE A 322 -4.52 8.29 17.63
N LYS A 323 -3.58 7.67 16.90
CA LYS A 323 -3.26 7.98 15.51
C LYS A 323 -3.28 6.71 14.66
N PHE A 324 -3.84 6.81 13.45
CA PHE A 324 -3.82 5.74 12.48
C PHE A 324 -2.54 5.80 11.63
N HIS A 325 -1.85 4.68 11.56
CA HIS A 325 -0.77 4.40 10.61
C HIS A 325 -1.29 3.30 9.68
N GLY A 326 -2.16 3.69 8.77
CA GLY A 326 -3.02 2.77 8.05
C GLY A 326 -2.63 2.53 6.60
N THR A 327 -3.24 1.50 6.03
CA THR A 327 -3.27 1.25 4.59
C THR A 327 -4.67 0.91 4.13
N ASN A 328 -4.99 1.27 2.89
CA ASN A 328 -6.15 0.78 2.18
C ASN A 328 -5.87 -0.64 1.70
N ARG A 329 -6.85 -1.52 1.68
CA ARG A 329 -6.66 -2.90 1.26
C ARG A 329 -7.81 -3.42 0.42
N HIS A 330 -7.52 -3.70 -0.84
CA HIS A 330 -8.37 -4.51 -1.72
C HIS A 330 -8.12 -6.02 -1.52
N ASP A 331 -9.14 -6.84 -1.79
CA ASP A 331 -8.97 -8.27 -2.00
C ASP A 331 -8.39 -8.49 -3.40
N SER A 332 -7.10 -8.83 -3.48
CA SER A 332 -6.42 -9.08 -4.75
C SER A 332 -5.30 -10.12 -4.58
N ASP A 333 -5.23 -11.05 -5.52
CA ASP A 333 -4.16 -12.04 -5.65
C ASP A 333 -3.93 -12.33 -7.13
N PRO A 334 -2.68 -12.42 -7.60
CA PRO A 334 -2.39 -12.55 -9.03
C PRO A 334 -2.83 -13.89 -9.65
N VAL A 335 -3.10 -14.90 -8.82
CA VAL A 335 -3.51 -16.24 -9.24
C VAL A 335 -4.98 -16.52 -8.98
N THR A 336 -5.50 -16.07 -7.84
CA THR A 336 -6.86 -16.38 -7.41
C THR A 336 -7.84 -15.21 -7.59
N GLY A 337 -7.36 -14.04 -8.02
CA GLY A 337 -8.19 -12.85 -8.18
C GLY A 337 -8.75 -12.37 -6.84
N PHE A 338 -10.07 -12.24 -6.71
CA PHE A 338 -10.73 -11.81 -5.46
C PHE A 338 -10.94 -12.95 -4.46
N ALA A 339 -10.75 -14.20 -4.87
CA ALA A 339 -10.94 -15.36 -4.01
C ALA A 339 -9.74 -15.50 -3.05
N ILE A 340 -9.76 -14.74 -1.96
CA ILE A 340 -8.69 -14.66 -0.97
C ILE A 340 -8.89 -15.73 0.10
N SER A 341 -7.90 -16.60 0.26
CA SER A 341 -7.88 -17.62 1.29
C SER A 341 -7.44 -17.08 2.66
N LEU A 342 -7.75 -17.82 3.72
CA LEU A 342 -7.29 -17.54 5.07
C LEU A 342 -5.74 -17.45 5.15
N ALA A 343 -5.02 -18.24 4.37
CA ALA A 343 -3.55 -18.20 4.34
C ALA A 343 -3.02 -16.90 3.73
N GLN A 344 -3.67 -16.40 2.66
CA GLN A 344 -3.30 -15.14 2.02
C GLN A 344 -3.56 -13.95 2.94
N ILE A 345 -4.72 -13.86 3.58
CA ILE A 345 -4.98 -12.77 4.53
C ILE A 345 -4.03 -12.79 5.73
N LYS A 346 -3.71 -13.96 6.28
CA LYS A 346 -2.71 -14.06 7.35
C LYS A 346 -1.33 -13.60 6.93
N LYS A 347 -0.95 -13.85 5.67
CA LYS A 347 0.30 -13.33 5.11
C LYS A 347 0.29 -11.80 5.03
N ASP A 348 -0.80 -11.21 4.53
CA ASP A 348 -0.98 -9.76 4.48
C ASP A 348 -0.82 -9.15 5.87
N LEU A 349 -1.59 -9.63 6.85
CA LEU A 349 -1.60 -9.09 8.21
C LEU A 349 -0.26 -9.23 8.93
N LYS A 350 0.47 -10.33 8.67
CA LYS A 350 1.83 -10.50 9.18
C LYS A 350 2.77 -9.44 8.62
N VAL A 351 2.79 -9.27 7.29
CA VAL A 351 3.65 -8.26 6.63
C VAL A 351 3.27 -6.86 7.09
N MET A 352 1.99 -6.55 7.28
CA MET A 352 1.54 -5.28 7.83
C MET A 352 2.09 -5.02 9.24
N LYS A 353 2.02 -6.01 10.14
CA LYS A 353 2.59 -5.90 11.50
C LYS A 353 4.11 -5.78 11.49
N GLU A 354 4.79 -6.48 10.59
CA GLU A 354 6.25 -6.37 10.39
C GLU A 354 6.68 -4.96 9.96
N HIS A 355 5.74 -4.13 9.48
CA HIS A 355 5.99 -2.78 8.98
C HIS A 355 5.24 -1.69 9.74
N ASN A 356 4.86 -1.92 10.98
CA ASN A 356 4.24 -0.94 11.89
C ASN A 356 2.87 -0.39 11.46
N ILE A 357 2.15 -1.07 10.59
CA ILE A 357 0.78 -0.74 10.22
C ILE A 357 -0.14 -1.12 11.38
N ASN A 358 -0.96 -0.18 11.86
CA ASN A 358 -1.91 -0.37 12.96
C ASN A 358 -3.37 -0.26 12.56
N ALA A 359 -3.65 0.11 11.30
CA ALA A 359 -5.02 0.36 10.83
C ALA A 359 -5.22 -0.10 9.38
N ILE A 360 -6.45 -0.52 9.07
CA ILE A 360 -6.87 -0.96 7.74
C ILE A 360 -8.18 -0.25 7.38
N ARG A 361 -8.26 0.33 6.17
CA ARG A 361 -9.54 0.65 5.55
C ARG A 361 -9.86 -0.47 4.57
N THR A 362 -11.06 -1.06 4.72
CA THR A 362 -11.51 -2.14 3.83
C THR A 362 -12.03 -1.54 2.52
N SER A 363 -11.12 -1.06 1.72
CA SER A 363 -11.42 -0.38 0.46
C SER A 363 -11.83 -1.38 -0.63
N HIS A 364 -12.98 -1.22 -1.30
CA HIS A 364 -14.05 -0.28 -0.93
C HIS A 364 -15.33 -1.12 -0.70
N TYR A 365 -15.21 -2.13 0.15
CA TYR A 365 -16.25 -3.11 0.46
C TYR A 365 -15.91 -3.93 1.71
N PRO A 366 -16.89 -4.54 2.37
CA PRO A 366 -16.62 -5.42 3.50
C PRO A 366 -15.79 -6.64 3.10
N ASN A 367 -14.73 -6.91 3.87
CA ASN A 367 -13.89 -8.11 3.68
C ASN A 367 -14.65 -9.39 4.07
N ALA A 368 -14.06 -10.57 3.83
CA ALA A 368 -14.64 -11.83 4.29
C ALA A 368 -14.82 -11.82 5.82
N PRO A 369 -15.90 -12.40 6.37
CA PRO A 369 -16.25 -12.26 7.78
C PRO A 369 -15.15 -12.66 8.77
N TYR A 370 -14.36 -13.70 8.45
CA TYR A 370 -13.25 -14.16 9.30
C TYR A 370 -12.06 -13.16 9.34
N CYS A 371 -11.95 -12.24 8.38
CA CYS A 371 -10.92 -11.22 8.40
C CYS A 371 -11.04 -10.32 9.64
N TYR A 372 -12.26 -9.94 10.01
CA TYR A 372 -12.50 -9.08 11.18
C TYR A 372 -12.13 -9.78 12.49
N GLN A 373 -12.35 -11.09 12.58
CA GLN A 373 -11.89 -11.88 13.75
C GLN A 373 -10.36 -11.88 13.85
N LEU A 374 -9.64 -11.88 12.71
CA LEU A 374 -8.19 -11.71 12.68
C LEU A 374 -7.79 -10.28 13.04
N TYR A 375 -8.49 -9.26 12.56
CA TYR A 375 -8.23 -7.87 12.91
C TYR A 375 -8.42 -7.62 14.42
N ASP A 376 -9.48 -8.20 15.00
CA ASP A 376 -9.73 -8.17 16.44
C ASP A 376 -8.57 -8.77 17.23
N ARG A 377 -8.08 -9.95 16.81
CA ARG A 377 -7.05 -10.75 17.49
C ARG A 377 -5.64 -10.17 17.34
N LEU A 378 -5.30 -9.70 16.15
CA LEU A 378 -3.97 -9.18 15.84
C LEU A 378 -3.83 -7.69 16.17
N GLY A 379 -4.92 -7.00 16.50
CA GLY A 379 -4.92 -5.60 16.88
C GLY A 379 -4.76 -4.66 15.69
N PHE A 380 -5.81 -4.49 14.90
CA PHE A 380 -5.90 -3.44 13.88
C PHE A 380 -7.12 -2.57 14.14
N TYR A 381 -6.98 -1.27 13.99
CA TYR A 381 -8.14 -0.38 13.86
C TYR A 381 -8.70 -0.51 12.46
N VAL A 382 -10.01 -0.65 12.34
CA VAL A 382 -10.67 -0.88 11.05
C VAL A 382 -11.66 0.24 10.75
N ILE A 383 -11.52 0.82 9.55
CA ILE A 383 -12.61 1.52 8.88
C ILE A 383 -13.29 0.49 8.00
N ASP A 384 -14.48 0.06 8.39
CA ASP A 384 -15.27 -0.90 7.63
C ASP A 384 -16.18 -0.15 6.66
N GLU A 385 -15.99 -0.43 5.36
CA GLU A 385 -16.62 0.34 4.30
C GLU A 385 -17.70 -0.46 3.58
N ALA A 386 -18.87 0.18 3.45
CA ALA A 386 -19.98 -0.38 2.70
C ALA A 386 -19.66 -0.43 1.19
N ASP A 387 -20.18 -1.45 0.52
CA ASP A 387 -19.99 -1.74 -0.90
C ASP A 387 -20.74 -0.74 -1.81
N ASN A 388 -20.36 0.53 -1.72
CA ASN A 388 -20.93 1.65 -2.47
C ASN A 388 -19.83 2.41 -3.17
N GLU A 389 -19.73 2.27 -4.49
CA GLU A 389 -18.88 3.11 -5.32
C GLU A 389 -19.52 3.37 -6.69
N SER A 390 -19.50 4.63 -7.11
CA SER A 390 -20.05 5.05 -8.41
C SER A 390 -19.18 6.15 -9.05
N HIS A 391 -17.86 5.93 -9.02
CA HIS A 391 -16.85 6.90 -9.44
C HIS A 391 -17.10 7.38 -10.87
N GLY A 392 -17.38 6.49 -11.81
CA GLY A 392 -17.64 6.83 -13.20
C GLY A 392 -18.85 7.76 -13.45
N THR A 393 -19.71 8.00 -12.44
CA THR A 393 -20.77 9.00 -12.55
C THR A 393 -20.24 10.44 -12.59
N GLU A 394 -18.98 10.65 -12.21
CA GLU A 394 -18.33 11.95 -12.32
C GLU A 394 -18.17 12.39 -13.78
N GLU A 395 -17.96 11.48 -14.70
CA GLU A 395 -17.86 11.75 -16.15
C GLU A 395 -19.23 12.03 -16.81
N ILE A 396 -20.32 11.64 -16.14
CA ILE A 396 -21.66 11.85 -16.63
C ILE A 396 -22.10 13.32 -16.37
N TYR A 397 -22.63 13.98 -17.37
CA TYR A 397 -23.00 15.41 -17.35
C TYR A 397 -21.81 16.38 -17.14
N ALA A 398 -20.57 15.91 -17.20
CA ALA A 398 -19.39 16.75 -17.09
C ALA A 398 -19.22 17.62 -18.33
N ASN A 399 -19.04 18.92 -18.12
CA ASN A 399 -18.74 19.89 -19.20
C ASN A 399 -17.25 20.18 -19.31
N TYR A 400 -16.38 19.46 -18.64
CA TYR A 400 -14.89 19.48 -18.66
C TYR A 400 -14.23 20.88 -18.61
N THR A 401 -14.88 21.88 -18.03
CA THR A 401 -14.37 23.26 -18.00
C THR A 401 -13.52 23.53 -16.76
N SER A 402 -13.85 22.93 -15.64
CA SER A 402 -13.08 22.99 -14.39
C SER A 402 -13.48 21.87 -13.44
N TRP A 403 -12.60 21.54 -12.49
CA TRP A 403 -12.91 20.60 -11.41
C TRP A 403 -14.13 21.01 -10.57
N GLU A 404 -14.29 22.31 -10.33
CA GLU A 404 -15.43 22.83 -9.57
C GLU A 404 -16.79 22.63 -10.28
N GLU A 405 -16.82 22.78 -11.60
CA GLU A 405 -18.04 22.50 -12.38
C GLU A 405 -18.36 21.01 -12.46
N TYR A 406 -17.34 20.21 -12.53
CA TYR A 406 -17.38 18.78 -12.55
C TYR A 406 -17.94 18.23 -11.22
N ALA A 407 -17.36 18.59 -10.08
CA ALA A 407 -17.83 18.18 -8.76
C ALA A 407 -19.31 18.53 -8.50
N LYS A 408 -19.83 19.64 -9.07
CA LYS A 408 -21.25 20.04 -8.94
C LYS A 408 -22.24 19.15 -9.66
N ASN A 409 -21.79 18.35 -10.61
CA ASN A 409 -22.67 17.49 -11.42
C ASN A 409 -22.55 16.01 -11.02
N TRP A 410 -21.53 15.64 -10.30
CA TRP A 410 -21.19 14.26 -9.97
C TRP A 410 -22.34 13.53 -9.25
N ASN A 411 -23.01 14.16 -8.32
CA ASN A 411 -24.05 13.53 -7.50
C ASN A 411 -25.41 13.31 -8.22
N LYS A 412 -25.58 13.80 -9.44
CA LYS A 412 -26.90 13.87 -10.08
C LYS A 412 -27.51 12.53 -10.44
N LEU A 413 -26.67 11.59 -10.90
CA LEU A 413 -27.17 10.31 -11.43
C LEU A 413 -27.57 9.36 -10.31
N ILE A 414 -26.75 9.22 -9.27
CA ILE A 414 -26.89 8.22 -8.20
C ILE A 414 -27.05 8.88 -6.82
N ALA A 415 -26.02 9.53 -6.29
CA ALA A 415 -25.97 9.94 -4.88
C ALA A 415 -27.13 10.87 -4.45
N ASN A 416 -27.62 11.73 -5.34
CA ASN A 416 -28.76 12.61 -5.07
C ASN A 416 -30.02 12.20 -5.85
N ASN A 417 -30.12 10.93 -6.22
CA ASN A 417 -31.30 10.38 -6.90
C ASN A 417 -32.05 9.42 -5.96
N PRO A 418 -33.27 9.77 -5.49
CA PRO A 418 -34.01 8.96 -4.53
C PRO A 418 -34.26 7.50 -4.96
N VAL A 419 -34.22 7.20 -6.24
CA VAL A 419 -34.40 5.82 -6.77
C VAL A 419 -33.33 4.87 -6.23
N PHE A 420 -32.11 5.38 -5.98
CA PHE A 420 -31.00 4.59 -5.46
C PHE A 420 -30.94 4.54 -3.93
N THR A 421 -31.87 5.18 -3.20
CA THR A 421 -31.82 5.27 -1.74
C THR A 421 -31.87 3.89 -1.09
N GLU A 422 -32.78 3.02 -1.53
CA GLU A 422 -32.92 1.69 -0.97
C GLU A 422 -31.65 0.86 -1.21
N ALA A 423 -31.10 0.86 -2.41
CA ALA A 423 -29.88 0.14 -2.75
C ALA A 423 -28.66 0.61 -1.96
N THR A 424 -28.48 1.94 -1.78
CA THR A 424 -27.36 2.51 -1.00
C THR A 424 -27.49 2.18 0.48
N VAL A 425 -28.69 2.27 1.05
CA VAL A 425 -28.95 1.97 2.45
C VAL A 425 -28.81 0.47 2.73
N ASP A 426 -29.31 -0.43 1.86
CA ASP A 426 -29.18 -1.87 1.99
C ASP A 426 -27.71 -2.31 2.09
N ARG A 427 -26.84 -1.76 1.22
CA ARG A 427 -25.40 -2.04 1.22
C ARG A 427 -24.74 -1.63 2.54
N THR A 428 -25.13 -0.48 3.08
CA THR A 428 -24.69 -0.01 4.38
C THR A 428 -25.19 -0.89 5.52
N GLN A 429 -26.45 -1.29 5.48
CA GLN A 429 -27.05 -2.20 6.47
C GLN A 429 -26.35 -3.55 6.50
N ARG A 430 -26.08 -4.15 5.34
CA ARG A 430 -25.37 -5.42 5.23
C ARG A 430 -23.97 -5.39 5.82
N CYS A 431 -23.23 -4.31 5.61
CA CYS A 431 -21.93 -4.08 6.21
C CYS A 431 -22.05 -3.97 7.74
N VAL A 432 -22.80 -3.01 8.22
CA VAL A 432 -22.90 -2.68 9.65
C VAL A 432 -23.53 -3.83 10.47
N GLU A 433 -24.62 -4.43 10.01
CA GLU A 433 -25.30 -5.51 10.73
C GLU A 433 -24.46 -6.78 10.81
N ARG A 434 -23.66 -7.09 9.76
CA ARG A 434 -22.78 -8.26 9.77
C ARG A 434 -21.64 -8.12 10.77
N ASP A 435 -21.00 -6.93 10.81
CA ASP A 435 -19.72 -6.73 11.51
C ASP A 435 -19.84 -5.94 12.84
N LYS A 436 -21.07 -5.61 13.26
CA LYS A 436 -21.38 -4.83 14.47
C LYS A 436 -20.76 -5.34 15.76
N ASN A 437 -20.40 -6.63 15.85
CA ASN A 437 -19.80 -7.24 17.04
C ASN A 437 -18.28 -7.21 17.05
N ARG A 438 -17.63 -6.63 16.03
CA ARG A 438 -16.16 -6.62 15.90
C ARG A 438 -15.55 -5.43 16.65
N PRO A 439 -14.73 -5.63 17.69
CA PRO A 439 -14.10 -4.54 18.41
C PRO A 439 -13.08 -3.74 17.56
N SER A 440 -12.43 -4.37 16.58
CA SER A 440 -11.52 -3.72 15.64
C SER A 440 -12.18 -2.65 14.79
N VAL A 441 -13.46 -2.82 14.44
CA VAL A 441 -14.21 -1.81 13.68
C VAL A 441 -14.49 -0.62 14.59
N VAL A 442 -13.85 0.51 14.29
CA VAL A 442 -13.97 1.76 15.06
C VAL A 442 -14.70 2.85 14.29
N ILE A 443 -14.77 2.74 12.97
CA ILE A 443 -15.43 3.68 12.07
C ILE A 443 -16.24 2.90 11.03
N TRP A 444 -17.49 3.32 10.81
CA TRP A 444 -18.33 2.91 9.70
C TRP A 444 -18.17 3.90 8.55
N SER A 445 -17.81 3.43 7.37
CA SER A 445 -17.72 4.24 6.16
C SER A 445 -18.84 3.88 5.19
N MET A 446 -19.50 4.90 4.65
CA MET A 446 -20.70 4.70 3.82
C MET A 446 -20.37 4.26 2.38
N GLY A 447 -19.12 4.30 2.00
CA GLY A 447 -18.66 3.96 0.66
C GLY A 447 -17.55 4.89 0.17
N ASN A 448 -17.25 4.81 -1.11
CA ASN A 448 -16.19 5.53 -1.80
C ASN A 448 -16.76 6.26 -3.02
N GLU A 449 -16.19 7.41 -3.36
CA GLU A 449 -16.29 8.17 -4.62
C GLU A 449 -17.64 8.14 -5.36
N CYS A 450 -18.73 8.43 -4.63
CA CYS A 450 -20.08 8.55 -5.20
C CYS A 450 -20.60 10.00 -5.22
N ALA A 451 -19.81 11.00 -4.77
CA ALA A 451 -20.34 12.32 -4.39
C ALA A 451 -21.36 12.22 -3.24
N TYR A 452 -22.19 13.20 -3.00
CA TYR A 452 -23.08 13.26 -1.83
C TYR A 452 -24.50 13.70 -2.17
N GLY A 453 -25.48 13.15 -1.48
CA GLY A 453 -26.87 13.48 -1.65
C GLY A 453 -27.80 12.70 -0.74
N CYS A 454 -29.08 12.68 -1.09
CA CYS A 454 -30.15 12.10 -0.27
C CYS A 454 -29.94 10.62 0.09
N THR A 455 -29.25 9.84 -0.77
CA THR A 455 -28.99 8.42 -0.52
C THR A 455 -28.02 8.23 0.63
N PHE A 456 -26.91 9.00 0.66
CA PHE A 456 -25.91 8.96 1.73
C PHE A 456 -26.37 9.63 3.02
N GLU A 457 -27.21 10.68 2.94
CA GLU A 457 -27.87 11.26 4.10
C GLU A 457 -28.73 10.20 4.82
N ALA A 458 -29.47 9.39 4.04
CA ALA A 458 -30.30 8.30 4.57
C ALA A 458 -29.42 7.20 5.19
N ALA A 459 -28.35 6.78 4.52
CA ALA A 459 -27.41 5.76 5.01
C ALA A 459 -26.73 6.19 6.31
N LEU A 460 -26.19 7.41 6.39
CA LEU A 460 -25.56 7.99 7.58
C LEU A 460 -26.55 8.07 8.76
N LYS A 461 -27.75 8.54 8.50
CA LYS A 461 -28.79 8.63 9.52
C LYS A 461 -29.12 7.27 10.10
N TRP A 462 -29.36 6.28 9.23
CA TRP A 462 -29.65 4.93 9.67
C TRP A 462 -28.49 4.35 10.50
N THR A 463 -27.25 4.50 10.04
CA THR A 463 -26.06 3.97 10.73
C THR A 463 -25.94 4.57 12.13
N LYS A 464 -26.11 5.88 12.27
CA LYS A 464 -26.01 6.59 13.56
C LYS A 464 -27.12 6.19 14.54
N GLU A 465 -28.33 5.95 14.04
CA GLU A 465 -29.47 5.48 14.84
C GLU A 465 -29.27 4.02 15.26
N PHE A 466 -28.73 3.17 14.40
CA PHE A 466 -28.52 1.75 14.66
C PHE A 466 -27.32 1.49 15.59
N ASP A 467 -26.16 2.08 15.28
CA ASP A 467 -24.92 1.93 16.06
C ASP A 467 -24.28 3.28 16.44
N PRO A 468 -24.69 3.88 17.55
CA PRO A 468 -24.06 5.12 18.06
C PRO A 468 -22.71 4.88 18.76
N THR A 469 -22.22 3.65 18.85
CA THR A 469 -20.98 3.29 19.57
C THR A 469 -19.72 3.41 18.72
N ARG A 470 -19.87 3.72 17.42
CA ARG A 470 -18.78 3.91 16.46
C ARG A 470 -18.97 5.23 15.73
N LEU A 471 -17.85 5.70 15.13
CA LEU A 471 -17.85 6.91 14.35
C LEU A 471 -18.32 6.63 12.92
N THR A 472 -18.84 7.65 12.25
CA THR A 472 -19.30 7.59 10.87
C THR A 472 -18.41 8.45 9.98
N HIS A 473 -18.13 7.92 8.79
CA HIS A 473 -17.21 8.47 7.81
C HIS A 473 -17.80 8.39 6.40
N TYR A 474 -17.53 9.41 5.59
CA TYR A 474 -17.70 9.38 4.14
C TYR A 474 -16.90 10.53 3.52
N GLU A 475 -15.88 10.24 2.71
CA GLU A 475 -14.99 11.25 2.12
C GLU A 475 -15.70 12.14 1.11
N SER A 476 -16.45 11.53 0.19
CA SER A 476 -17.03 12.23 -0.97
C SER A 476 -18.20 13.16 -0.61
N ALA A 477 -18.49 13.32 0.68
CA ALA A 477 -19.49 14.27 1.19
C ALA A 477 -19.21 15.74 0.77
N ARG A 478 -18.02 16.06 0.33
CA ARG A 478 -17.61 17.38 -0.16
C ARG A 478 -18.01 17.69 -1.59
N TYR A 479 -18.29 16.67 -2.41
CA TYR A 479 -18.58 16.84 -3.85
C TYR A 479 -20.06 17.04 -4.08
N VAL A 480 -20.49 18.29 -4.06
CA VAL A 480 -21.88 18.73 -4.17
C VAL A 480 -21.98 20.08 -4.86
N ASP A 481 -23.18 20.40 -5.38
CA ASP A 481 -23.48 21.68 -6.03
C ASP A 481 -23.47 22.87 -5.04
N ASP A 482 -24.02 22.69 -3.86
CA ASP A 482 -24.09 23.70 -2.80
C ASP A 482 -24.10 23.01 -1.42
N PRO A 483 -23.00 23.04 -0.65
CA PRO A 483 -22.92 22.38 0.65
C PRO A 483 -24.04 22.73 1.65
N LYS A 484 -24.66 23.92 1.51
CA LYS A 484 -25.72 24.34 2.41
C LYS A 484 -27.05 23.60 2.24
N LYS A 485 -27.19 22.84 1.16
CA LYS A 485 -28.41 22.06 0.87
C LYS A 485 -28.45 20.69 1.55
N TYR A 486 -27.33 20.24 2.10
CA TYR A 486 -27.14 18.88 2.57
C TYR A 486 -26.90 18.82 4.07
N ASP A 487 -27.28 17.70 4.67
CA ASP A 487 -27.09 17.44 6.11
C ASP A 487 -25.82 16.62 6.36
N TYR A 488 -24.86 17.22 7.06
CA TYR A 488 -23.60 16.60 7.48
C TYR A 488 -23.57 16.30 8.99
N SER A 489 -24.68 16.41 9.69
CA SER A 489 -24.74 16.27 11.15
C SER A 489 -24.38 14.85 11.61
N ASN A 490 -24.60 13.84 10.77
CA ASN A 490 -24.31 12.45 11.05
C ASN A 490 -22.89 12.01 10.62
N LEU A 491 -22.04 12.93 10.13
CA LEU A 491 -20.61 12.65 9.91
C LEU A 491 -19.81 13.08 11.13
N ASP A 492 -18.99 12.16 11.67
CA ASP A 492 -18.15 12.43 12.85
C ASP A 492 -16.75 12.92 12.48
N LEU A 493 -16.30 12.68 11.27
CA LEU A 493 -14.95 12.96 10.78
C LEU A 493 -14.98 13.92 9.59
N TYR A 494 -13.93 14.73 9.46
CA TYR A 494 -13.61 15.44 8.22
C TYR A 494 -12.55 14.64 7.48
N SER A 495 -12.89 14.17 6.28
CA SER A 495 -12.06 13.25 5.51
C SER A 495 -11.58 13.85 4.20
N ARG A 496 -10.37 13.47 3.79
CA ARG A 496 -9.76 13.87 2.53
C ARG A 496 -9.00 12.73 1.87
N MET A 497 -8.95 12.79 0.54
CA MET A 497 -8.03 12.05 -0.28
C MET A 497 -6.94 12.97 -0.81
N TYR A 498 -5.70 12.54 -0.72
CA TYR A 498 -4.50 13.18 -1.30
C TYR A 498 -4.36 14.69 -1.09
N PRO A 499 -4.65 15.24 0.10
CA PRO A 499 -4.46 16.65 0.33
C PRO A 499 -2.97 17.00 0.41
N SER A 500 -2.58 18.14 -0.13
CA SER A 500 -1.26 18.71 0.14
C SER A 500 -1.12 19.16 1.59
N LEU A 501 0.12 19.24 2.09
CA LEU A 501 0.38 19.73 3.46
C LEU A 501 -0.16 21.15 3.70
N GLU A 502 -0.21 21.99 2.66
CA GLU A 502 -0.77 23.34 2.75
C GLU A 502 -2.30 23.33 2.86
N GLU A 503 -2.95 22.47 2.07
CA GLU A 503 -4.40 22.28 2.16
C GLU A 503 -4.81 21.77 3.55
N ILE A 504 -4.11 20.76 4.08
CA ILE A 504 -4.37 20.24 5.42
C ILE A 504 -4.32 21.35 6.47
N LYS A 505 -3.25 22.17 6.47
CA LYS A 505 -3.10 23.28 7.44
C LYS A 505 -4.23 24.31 7.34
N LYS A 506 -4.67 24.61 6.14
CA LYS A 506 -5.81 25.51 5.90
C LYS A 506 -7.11 24.89 6.41
N GLU A 507 -7.37 23.64 6.07
CA GLU A 507 -8.61 22.94 6.40
C GLU A 507 -8.75 22.63 7.89
N LEU A 508 -7.64 22.34 8.59
CA LEU A 508 -7.63 22.22 10.05
C LEU A 508 -8.12 23.48 10.77
N VAL A 509 -7.91 24.67 10.19
CA VAL A 509 -8.45 25.93 10.70
C VAL A 509 -9.92 26.09 10.35
N GLU A 510 -10.30 25.70 9.13
CA GLU A 510 -11.66 25.89 8.61
C GLU A 510 -12.66 24.88 9.19
N TYR A 511 -12.27 23.61 9.33
CA TYR A 511 -13.12 22.49 9.73
C TYR A 511 -12.67 21.79 11.02
N GLY A 512 -11.92 22.47 11.87
CA GLY A 512 -11.29 21.89 13.07
C GLY A 512 -12.22 21.57 14.24
N ASP A 513 -13.52 21.45 14.01
CA ASP A 513 -14.52 20.96 14.97
C ASP A 513 -14.64 19.42 14.96
N LYS A 514 -14.15 18.77 13.89
CA LYS A 514 -14.11 17.30 13.73
C LYS A 514 -12.68 16.81 13.60
N PRO A 515 -12.39 15.55 14.00
CA PRO A 515 -11.10 14.93 13.69
C PRO A 515 -10.85 14.89 12.19
N TYR A 516 -9.64 15.22 11.79
CA TYR A 516 -9.21 15.21 10.39
C TYR A 516 -8.53 13.87 10.05
N ILE A 517 -9.03 13.19 9.03
CA ILE A 517 -8.50 11.94 8.54
C ILE A 517 -8.13 12.02 7.05
N MET A 518 -7.01 11.43 6.67
CA MET A 518 -6.69 11.17 5.27
C MET A 518 -7.06 9.71 4.97
N CYS A 519 -8.26 9.48 4.44
CA CYS A 519 -8.66 8.11 4.09
C CYS A 519 -7.81 7.53 2.95
N GLU A 520 -7.17 8.42 2.15
CA GLU A 520 -6.14 8.06 1.18
C GLU A 520 -5.08 9.16 1.13
N TYR A 521 -3.80 8.78 1.15
CA TYR A 521 -2.68 9.69 0.99
C TYR A 521 -1.43 8.94 0.52
N CYS A 522 -0.40 9.66 0.08
CA CYS A 522 0.90 9.12 -0.31
C CYS A 522 0.77 7.90 -1.23
N HIS A 523 0.14 8.09 -2.39
CA HIS A 523 -0.09 7.05 -3.40
C HIS A 523 1.19 6.28 -3.72
N ALA A 524 1.20 4.96 -3.50
CA ALA A 524 2.42 4.14 -3.45
C ALA A 524 2.84 3.56 -4.81
N MET A 525 2.33 4.11 -5.91
CA MET A 525 2.54 3.61 -7.26
C MET A 525 4.02 3.60 -7.67
N GLY A 526 4.55 2.42 -8.01
CA GLY A 526 5.90 2.21 -8.46
C GLY A 526 6.95 2.65 -7.43
N ASN A 527 7.92 3.49 -7.85
CA ASN A 527 8.90 4.08 -6.95
C ASN A 527 8.24 5.22 -6.14
N GLY A 528 7.72 4.89 -4.97
CA GLY A 528 6.99 5.79 -4.06
C GLY A 528 6.53 5.09 -2.78
N PRO A 529 5.94 5.84 -1.83
CA PRO A 529 5.89 7.30 -1.75
C PRO A 529 7.20 7.93 -1.25
N GLY A 530 7.46 9.18 -1.65
CA GLY A 530 8.68 9.89 -1.27
C GLY A 530 8.53 10.84 -0.07
N ASP A 531 7.40 11.52 0.07
CA ASP A 531 7.17 12.61 1.03
C ASP A 531 6.51 12.17 2.35
N LEU A 532 6.60 10.89 2.69
CA LEU A 532 5.93 10.27 3.82
C LEU A 532 6.34 10.85 5.19
N GLU A 533 7.63 11.18 5.36
CA GLU A 533 8.13 11.79 6.59
C GLU A 533 7.50 13.17 6.85
N ASP A 534 7.27 13.97 5.82
CA ASP A 534 6.62 15.27 5.94
C ASP A 534 5.17 15.15 6.45
N TYR A 535 4.44 14.13 5.98
CA TYR A 535 3.10 13.85 6.49
C TYR A 535 3.14 13.33 7.92
N PHE A 536 4.12 12.47 8.27
CA PHE A 536 4.29 12.00 9.65
C PHE A 536 4.51 13.16 10.62
N GLU A 537 5.41 14.10 10.28
CA GLU A 537 5.67 15.28 11.10
C GLU A 537 4.39 16.12 11.31
N LEU A 538 3.61 16.33 10.25
CA LEU A 538 2.37 17.07 10.35
C LEU A 538 1.32 16.34 11.19
N ILE A 539 1.12 15.03 10.95
CA ILE A 539 0.17 14.21 11.73
C ILE A 539 0.47 14.27 13.23
N HIS A 540 1.74 14.19 13.60
CA HIS A 540 2.14 14.17 15.01
C HIS A 540 2.30 15.55 15.64
N SER A 541 2.42 16.62 14.85
CA SER A 541 2.38 18.00 15.37
C SER A 541 0.98 18.53 15.57
N GLU A 542 -0.02 17.98 14.87
CA GLU A 542 -1.41 18.45 14.91
C GLU A 542 -2.31 17.43 15.64
N GLU A 543 -2.84 17.83 16.79
CA GLU A 543 -3.68 16.94 17.63
C GLU A 543 -4.94 16.47 16.92
N LYS A 544 -5.53 17.32 16.08
CA LYS A 544 -6.78 17.06 15.37
C LYS A 544 -6.62 16.12 14.16
N MET A 545 -5.42 15.91 13.68
CA MET A 545 -5.17 14.89 12.67
C MET A 545 -5.17 13.51 13.35
N CYS A 546 -6.05 12.63 12.94
CA CYS A 546 -6.10 11.26 13.45
C CYS A 546 -5.26 10.25 12.65
N GLY A 547 -4.52 10.72 11.63
CA GLY A 547 -3.65 9.91 10.81
C GLY A 547 -4.18 9.70 9.40
N GLY A 548 -3.76 8.64 8.75
CA GLY A 548 -4.15 8.36 7.37
C GLY A 548 -3.89 6.93 6.94
N PHE A 549 -4.38 6.62 5.73
CA PHE A 549 -4.30 5.31 5.10
C PHE A 549 -3.62 5.46 3.74
N ILE A 550 -2.45 4.81 3.57
CA ILE A 550 -1.74 4.80 2.29
C ILE A 550 -2.63 4.13 1.23
N TRP A 551 -2.71 4.68 0.04
CA TRP A 551 -3.22 4.02 -1.14
C TRP A 551 -2.07 3.39 -1.90
N GLU A 552 -1.94 2.06 -2.02
CA GLU A 552 -2.67 1.05 -1.27
C GLU A 552 -1.76 -0.12 -0.83
N TRP A 553 -2.35 -1.25 -0.44
CA TRP A 553 -1.61 -2.39 0.11
C TRP A 553 -0.80 -3.14 -0.94
N CYS A 554 -1.40 -3.54 -2.06
CA CYS A 554 -0.70 -4.40 -3.02
C CYS A 554 -0.97 -4.05 -4.47
N ASP A 555 0.03 -4.24 -5.33
CA ASP A 555 -0.14 -4.19 -6.77
C ASP A 555 -1.18 -5.21 -7.26
N HIS A 556 -2.15 -4.79 -8.06
CA HIS A 556 -3.13 -5.68 -8.68
C HIS A 556 -2.64 -6.14 -10.05
N ALA A 557 -2.30 -7.40 -10.17
CA ALA A 557 -1.83 -7.98 -11.42
C ALA A 557 -2.36 -9.40 -11.65
N ILE A 558 -2.30 -9.84 -12.88
CA ILE A 558 -2.61 -11.22 -13.27
C ILE A 558 -1.30 -11.96 -13.55
N ASP A 559 -1.10 -13.11 -12.93
CA ASP A 559 0.06 -13.96 -13.15
C ASP A 559 -0.02 -14.65 -14.53
N MET A 560 0.87 -14.24 -15.43
CA MET A 560 1.00 -14.81 -16.77
C MET A 560 2.10 -15.88 -16.86
N GLY A 561 2.62 -16.33 -15.73
CA GLY A 561 3.70 -17.31 -15.67
C GLY A 561 5.09 -16.71 -15.84
N LYS A 562 5.92 -17.30 -16.68
CA LYS A 562 7.32 -16.88 -16.88
C LYS A 562 7.69 -16.85 -18.35
N THR A 563 8.60 -15.93 -18.70
CA THR A 563 9.26 -15.94 -20.00
C THR A 563 10.09 -17.21 -20.20
N ILE A 564 10.56 -17.46 -21.43
CA ILE A 564 11.49 -18.56 -21.74
C ILE A 564 12.78 -18.46 -20.91
N GLU A 565 13.19 -17.23 -20.57
CA GLU A 565 14.38 -16.94 -19.75
C GLU A 565 14.12 -17.05 -18.24
N GLY A 566 12.86 -17.37 -17.85
CA GLY A 566 12.47 -17.58 -16.45
C GLY A 566 12.06 -16.33 -15.70
N LYS A 567 11.98 -15.15 -16.35
CA LYS A 567 11.48 -13.93 -15.75
C LYS A 567 9.98 -14.05 -15.47
N LYS A 568 9.53 -13.60 -14.30
CA LYS A 568 8.11 -13.54 -13.92
C LYS A 568 7.38 -12.54 -14.82
N MET A 569 6.19 -12.91 -15.28
CA MET A 569 5.33 -12.03 -16.07
C MET A 569 4.06 -11.71 -15.30
N TYR A 570 3.83 -10.42 -15.08
CA TYR A 570 2.59 -9.88 -14.55
C TYR A 570 1.92 -9.02 -15.62
N ALA A 571 0.59 -9.16 -15.76
CA ALA A 571 -0.23 -8.33 -16.63
C ALA A 571 -1.05 -7.33 -15.80
N TYR A 572 -1.19 -6.11 -16.30
CA TYR A 572 -2.02 -5.06 -15.75
C TYR A 572 -3.05 -4.55 -16.78
N GLY A 573 -3.74 -3.45 -16.52
CA GLY A 573 -4.78 -2.94 -17.42
C GLY A 573 -4.30 -2.67 -18.86
N GLY A 574 -5.06 -3.13 -19.85
CA GLY A 574 -4.75 -3.04 -21.27
C GLY A 574 -4.02 -4.24 -21.85
N ASP A 575 -3.43 -5.10 -21.02
CA ASP A 575 -2.67 -6.26 -21.50
C ASP A 575 -3.56 -7.40 -22.03
N HIS A 576 -4.84 -7.36 -21.71
CA HIS A 576 -5.84 -8.34 -22.16
C HIS A 576 -6.61 -7.88 -23.39
N ASN A 577 -6.21 -6.78 -24.04
CA ASN A 577 -6.88 -6.11 -25.16
C ASN A 577 -8.29 -5.61 -24.81
N GLU A 578 -8.56 -5.36 -23.55
CA GLU A 578 -9.81 -4.83 -23.07
C GLU A 578 -9.95 -3.32 -23.32
N TYR A 579 -11.18 -2.84 -23.38
CA TYR A 579 -11.53 -1.43 -23.50
C TYR A 579 -12.86 -1.15 -22.77
N PRO A 580 -12.96 -0.09 -21.97
CA PRO A 580 -11.90 0.82 -21.53
C PRO A 580 -10.90 0.15 -20.58
N HIS A 581 -9.73 0.81 -20.35
CA HIS A 581 -8.76 0.39 -19.32
C HIS A 581 -7.93 1.59 -18.85
N ASP A 582 -7.35 1.51 -17.66
CA ASP A 582 -6.53 2.57 -17.06
C ASP A 582 -5.04 2.18 -16.90
N GLY A 583 -4.60 1.19 -17.70
CA GLY A 583 -3.18 0.80 -17.80
C GLY A 583 -2.61 0.27 -16.49
N ASN A 584 -1.39 0.72 -16.15
CA ASN A 584 -0.70 0.30 -14.93
C ASN A 584 -1.16 1.07 -13.66
N PHE A 585 -2.31 1.75 -13.68
CA PHE A 585 -2.75 2.50 -12.50
C PHE A 585 -3.04 1.61 -11.29
N CYS A 586 -3.29 0.33 -11.52
CA CYS A 586 -3.42 -0.72 -10.51
C CYS A 586 -2.09 -1.27 -9.96
N MET A 587 -0.93 -0.70 -10.35
CA MET A 587 0.39 -1.05 -9.81
C MET A 587 0.80 -0.03 -8.75
N ASP A 588 0.01 0.13 -7.72
CA ASP A 588 0.03 1.21 -6.74
C ASP A 588 0.16 0.71 -5.30
N GLY A 589 0.61 -0.52 -5.13
CA GLY A 589 0.78 -1.18 -3.85
C GLY A 589 2.07 -0.86 -3.11
N LEU A 590 2.02 -0.99 -1.77
CA LEU A 590 3.20 -1.04 -0.90
C LEU A 590 3.95 -2.37 -1.01
N VAL A 591 3.32 -3.40 -1.57
CA VAL A 591 3.90 -4.70 -1.87
C VAL A 591 3.62 -5.12 -3.30
N TYR A 592 4.54 -5.91 -3.88
CA TYR A 592 4.31 -6.62 -5.13
C TYR A 592 3.13 -7.59 -5.04
N PRO A 593 2.58 -8.08 -6.18
CA PRO A 593 1.44 -9.01 -6.16
C PRO A 593 1.69 -10.28 -5.33
N ASP A 594 2.93 -10.72 -5.20
CA ASP A 594 3.33 -11.88 -4.38
C ASP A 594 3.60 -11.54 -2.90
N ARG A 595 3.37 -10.29 -2.50
CA ARG A 595 3.59 -9.74 -1.15
C ARG A 595 5.06 -9.52 -0.77
N THR A 596 5.97 -9.50 -1.74
CA THR A 596 7.31 -8.97 -1.51
C THR A 596 7.20 -7.46 -1.24
N PRO A 597 7.81 -6.92 -0.18
CA PRO A 597 7.77 -5.48 0.09
C PRO A 597 8.40 -4.64 -1.02
N HIS A 598 7.75 -3.57 -1.44
CA HIS A 598 8.39 -2.48 -2.17
C HIS A 598 9.29 -1.66 -1.24
N THR A 599 10.23 -0.90 -1.80
CA THR A 599 11.06 0.04 -1.03
C THR A 599 10.22 1.09 -0.31
N GLY A 600 9.02 1.41 -0.83
CA GLY A 600 8.03 2.28 -0.18
C GLY A 600 7.48 1.72 1.14
N LEU A 601 7.31 0.41 1.27
CA LEU A 601 6.90 -0.22 2.52
C LEU A 601 8.04 -0.21 3.56
N MET A 602 9.29 -0.38 3.11
CA MET A 602 10.46 -0.26 3.99
C MET A 602 10.61 1.18 4.52
N GLU A 603 10.34 2.17 3.67
CA GLU A 603 10.28 3.59 4.07
C GLU A 603 9.18 3.80 5.12
N PHE A 604 7.96 3.30 4.88
CA PHE A 604 6.84 3.36 5.82
C PHE A 604 7.21 2.78 7.19
N LYS A 605 7.85 1.61 7.22
CA LYS A 605 8.27 0.96 8.47
C LYS A 605 9.11 1.88 9.35
N ASN A 606 10.07 2.57 8.75
CA ASN A 606 10.98 3.45 9.49
C ASN A 606 10.40 4.83 9.77
N VAL A 607 9.53 5.34 8.91
CA VAL A 607 8.75 6.56 9.21
C VAL A 607 7.83 6.33 10.41
N TYR A 608 7.13 5.20 10.45
CA TYR A 608 6.20 4.85 11.53
C TYR A 608 6.80 3.93 12.61
N ARG A 609 8.13 3.95 12.77
CA ARG A 609 8.78 3.23 13.89
C ARG A 609 8.21 3.70 15.24
N PRO A 610 7.99 2.79 16.19
CA PRO A 610 7.24 3.11 17.41
C PRO A 610 8.00 4.01 18.40
N VAL A 611 9.32 4.13 18.24
CA VAL A 611 10.15 5.00 19.07
C VAL A 611 11.08 5.82 18.17
N ARG A 612 11.21 7.11 18.46
CA ARG A 612 12.13 8.00 17.75
C ARG A 612 13.12 8.66 18.68
N VAL A 613 14.30 8.95 18.16
CA VAL A 613 15.31 9.76 18.83
C VAL A 613 14.99 11.24 18.56
N THR A 614 14.75 12.01 19.62
CA THR A 614 14.51 13.46 19.53
C THR A 614 15.76 14.28 19.81
N GLY A 615 16.84 13.65 20.29
CA GLY A 615 18.12 14.32 20.50
C GLY A 615 19.20 13.41 21.04
N TYR A 616 20.44 13.74 20.69
CA TYR A 616 21.64 13.11 21.26
C TYR A 616 22.67 14.17 21.65
N ASP A 617 23.15 14.15 22.90
CA ASP A 617 24.19 15.02 23.42
C ASP A 617 25.45 14.18 23.69
N ALA A 618 26.39 14.22 22.74
CA ALA A 618 27.62 13.43 22.85
C ALA A 618 28.56 13.86 24.01
N GLU A 619 28.51 15.17 24.40
CA GLU A 619 29.35 15.66 25.52
C GLU A 619 28.83 15.15 26.87
N LYS A 620 27.53 15.03 27.03
CA LYS A 620 26.90 14.49 28.24
C LYS A 620 26.72 12.98 28.20
N GLY A 621 26.84 12.36 27.01
CA GLY A 621 26.55 10.95 26.79
C GLY A 621 25.11 10.63 27.10
N THR A 622 24.19 11.39 26.52
CA THR A 622 22.73 11.22 26.73
C THR A 622 21.93 11.19 25.44
N LEU A 623 21.00 10.25 25.39
CA LEU A 623 20.05 10.05 24.29
C LEU A 623 18.64 10.41 24.75
N THR A 624 17.95 11.26 24.00
CA THR A 624 16.54 11.59 24.26
C THR A 624 15.68 10.84 23.27
N ILE A 625 14.71 10.09 23.79
CA ILE A 625 13.82 9.22 23.04
C ILE A 625 12.36 9.52 23.33
N LYS A 626 11.50 9.39 22.33
CA LYS A 626 10.06 9.56 22.46
C LYS A 626 9.33 8.29 22.04
N ASN A 627 8.44 7.82 22.91
CA ASN A 627 7.56 6.69 22.65
C ASN A 627 6.31 7.18 21.88
N TYR A 628 6.10 6.70 20.66
CA TYR A 628 4.94 7.05 19.81
C TYR A 628 3.79 6.06 19.93
N MET A 629 3.91 5.02 20.75
CA MET A 629 2.77 4.17 21.11
C MET A 629 1.75 4.96 21.91
N ASN A 630 0.48 4.53 21.89
CA ASN A 630 -0.62 5.21 22.57
C ASN A 630 -0.94 4.59 23.94
N PHE A 631 -0.69 3.30 24.13
CA PHE A 631 -1.07 2.55 25.33
C PHE A 631 0.13 1.91 26.03
N VAL A 632 1.09 1.34 25.27
CA VAL A 632 2.13 0.48 25.83
C VAL A 632 3.35 1.26 26.29
N ASN A 633 3.86 0.93 27.50
CA ASN A 633 5.13 1.45 27.98
C ASN A 633 6.28 0.82 27.20
N LEU A 634 7.29 1.61 26.83
CA LEU A 634 8.42 1.16 26.01
C LEU A 634 9.11 -0.08 26.59
N LYS A 635 9.32 -0.14 27.89
CA LYS A 635 9.97 -1.27 28.58
C LYS A 635 9.27 -2.62 28.35
N ASP A 636 7.97 -2.60 28.02
CA ASP A 636 7.16 -3.80 27.93
C ASP A 636 7.21 -4.42 26.52
N TYR A 637 7.51 -3.63 25.47
CA TYR A 637 7.51 -4.14 24.11
C TYR A 637 8.84 -4.06 23.35
N ALA A 638 9.78 -3.17 23.70
CA ALA A 638 11.00 -2.99 22.93
C ALA A 638 12.27 -2.97 23.76
N VAL A 639 13.39 -3.35 23.12
CA VAL A 639 14.76 -3.16 23.59
C VAL A 639 15.52 -2.32 22.58
N LEU A 640 16.53 -1.57 23.07
CA LEU A 640 17.34 -0.69 22.24
C LEU A 640 18.68 -1.34 21.91
N GLY A 641 19.00 -1.43 20.61
CA GLY A 641 20.34 -1.68 20.11
C GLY A 641 20.97 -0.38 19.60
N TYR A 642 22.29 -0.25 19.68
CA TYR A 642 22.99 0.86 19.08
C TYR A 642 24.27 0.43 18.40
N GLU A 643 24.65 1.17 17.37
CA GLU A 643 25.89 1.05 16.63
C GLU A 643 26.49 2.44 16.44
N VAL A 644 27.77 2.59 16.66
CA VAL A 644 28.51 3.81 16.32
C VAL A 644 29.21 3.56 15.00
N LEU A 645 28.81 4.32 14.01
CA LEU A 645 29.34 4.28 12.65
C LEU A 645 30.38 5.39 12.50
N VAL A 646 31.56 5.06 12.00
CA VAL A 646 32.59 6.03 11.64
C VAL A 646 33.02 5.78 10.20
N ASP A 647 32.79 6.76 9.35
CA ASP A 647 33.00 6.65 7.88
C ASP A 647 32.22 5.46 7.28
N GLY A 648 31.03 5.19 7.81
CA GLY A 648 30.13 4.13 7.37
C GLY A 648 30.44 2.75 7.95
N GLU A 649 31.47 2.60 8.81
CA GLU A 649 31.84 1.32 9.41
C GLU A 649 31.52 1.28 10.90
N VAL A 650 31.01 0.16 11.40
CA VAL A 650 30.68 -0.03 12.82
C VAL A 650 31.95 -0.13 13.65
N THR A 651 32.13 0.80 14.57
CA THR A 651 33.29 0.86 15.48
C THR A 651 32.96 0.48 16.91
N GLU A 652 31.71 0.64 17.32
CA GLU A 652 31.21 0.28 18.65
C GLU A 652 29.74 -0.16 18.50
N SER A 653 29.31 -1.12 19.30
CA SER A 653 27.90 -1.53 19.33
C SER A 653 27.51 -2.00 20.73
N GLY A 654 26.22 -1.94 21.04
CA GLY A 654 25.70 -2.44 22.29
C GLY A 654 24.19 -2.53 22.35
N LYS A 655 23.68 -3.00 23.49
CA LYS A 655 22.23 -3.08 23.75
C LYS A 655 21.89 -2.50 25.10
N ILE A 656 20.75 -1.81 25.19
CA ILE A 656 20.13 -1.37 26.45
C ILE A 656 18.88 -2.23 26.64
N THR A 657 18.95 -3.07 27.68
CA THR A 657 17.87 -3.96 28.10
C THR A 657 17.38 -3.65 29.52
N ASP A 658 17.98 -2.65 30.16
CA ASP A 658 17.59 -2.22 31.51
C ASP A 658 16.21 -1.58 31.48
N GLU A 659 15.24 -2.25 32.07
CA GLU A 659 13.84 -1.80 32.12
C GLU A 659 13.67 -0.44 32.79
N ALA A 660 14.50 -0.10 33.78
CA ALA A 660 14.43 1.19 34.43
C ALA A 660 14.83 2.34 33.49
N LEU A 661 15.75 2.11 32.57
CA LEU A 661 16.11 3.07 31.52
C LEU A 661 15.03 3.18 30.48
N LEU A 662 14.41 2.05 30.10
CA LEU A 662 13.37 1.98 29.08
C LEU A 662 11.94 2.20 29.63
N GLU A 663 11.79 2.44 30.93
CA GLU A 663 10.50 2.81 31.51
C GLU A 663 10.09 4.19 31.00
N LEU A 664 9.27 4.18 29.94
CA LEU A 664 8.79 5.36 29.24
C LEU A 664 7.34 5.14 28.81
N ALA A 665 6.44 5.86 29.46
CA ALA A 665 5.02 5.76 29.16
C ALA A 665 4.73 6.17 27.70
N ALA A 666 3.62 5.66 27.18
CA ALA A 666 3.10 6.02 25.87
C ALA A 666 2.98 7.54 25.70
N GLY A 667 3.31 8.05 24.52
CA GLY A 667 3.29 9.46 24.18
C GLY A 667 4.33 10.36 24.88
N CYS A 668 5.14 9.80 25.80
CA CYS A 668 6.12 10.56 26.59
C CYS A 668 7.52 10.57 25.97
N GLU A 669 8.33 11.49 26.47
CA GLU A 669 9.74 11.66 26.12
C GLU A 669 10.61 11.46 27.36
N LYS A 670 11.80 10.87 27.19
CA LYS A 670 12.77 10.63 28.28
C LYS A 670 14.20 10.73 27.74
N THR A 671 15.07 11.30 28.56
CA THR A 671 16.52 11.28 28.34
C THR A 671 17.16 10.16 29.15
N ILE A 672 17.92 9.28 28.46
CA ILE A 672 18.63 8.14 29.07
C ILE A 672 20.13 8.29 28.87
N PRO A 673 20.97 7.71 29.75
CA PRO A 673 22.41 7.69 29.56
C PRO A 673 22.79 6.75 28.41
N LEU A 674 23.58 7.25 27.47
CA LEU A 674 24.22 6.51 26.38
C LEU A 674 25.51 7.21 26.00
N ALA A 675 26.59 6.84 26.67
CA ALA A 675 27.91 7.36 26.32
C ALA A 675 28.54 6.47 25.26
N ILE A 676 29.01 7.06 24.18
CA ILE A 676 29.69 6.38 23.07
C ILE A 676 31.10 6.96 22.89
N SER A 677 31.96 6.21 22.23
CA SER A 677 33.31 6.67 21.86
C SER A 677 33.29 7.51 20.60
N VAL A 678 33.28 8.85 20.75
CA VAL A 678 33.29 9.77 19.59
C VAL A 678 34.74 9.99 19.13
N PRO A 679 35.09 9.69 17.87
CA PRO A 679 36.44 9.91 17.35
C PRO A 679 36.71 11.43 17.14
N GLU A 680 38.00 11.80 17.11
CA GLU A 680 38.36 13.18 16.78
C GLU A 680 38.09 13.56 15.29
N GLN A 681 38.16 12.58 14.40
CA GLN A 681 38.03 12.76 12.95
C GLN A 681 37.20 11.62 12.34
N GLY A 682 36.53 11.93 11.24
CA GLY A 682 35.65 11.01 10.49
C GLY A 682 34.20 11.41 10.59
N LYS A 683 33.43 11.01 9.60
CA LYS A 683 31.96 11.16 9.59
C LYS A 683 31.38 10.14 10.59
N CYS A 684 30.90 10.63 11.72
CA CYS A 684 30.39 9.80 12.80
C CYS A 684 28.88 9.88 12.89
N ALA A 685 28.24 8.72 13.09
CA ALA A 685 26.81 8.62 13.32
C ALA A 685 26.52 7.57 14.41
N LEU A 686 25.43 7.79 15.14
CA LEU A 686 24.85 6.83 16.07
C LEU A 686 23.60 6.23 15.41
N LYS A 687 23.64 4.96 15.04
CA LYS A 687 22.48 4.21 14.59
C LYS A 687 21.81 3.57 15.79
N VAL A 688 20.55 3.87 16.00
CA VAL A 688 19.70 3.31 17.07
C VAL A 688 18.68 2.38 16.41
N THR A 689 18.59 1.15 16.88
CA THR A 689 17.68 0.13 16.35
C THR A 689 16.78 -0.38 17.47
N TRP A 690 15.50 -0.46 17.22
CA TRP A 690 14.50 -0.97 18.15
C TRP A 690 14.13 -2.40 17.79
N TYR A 691 14.16 -3.28 18.77
CA TYR A 691 13.85 -4.70 18.61
C TYR A 691 12.66 -5.09 19.48
N GLN A 692 11.79 -5.96 18.95
CA GLN A 692 10.70 -6.57 19.71
C GLN A 692 11.25 -7.30 20.95
N LYS A 693 10.71 -6.99 22.12
CA LYS A 693 11.16 -7.56 23.38
C LYS A 693 10.72 -9.00 23.58
N GLN A 694 9.48 -9.31 23.24
CA GLN A 694 8.88 -10.64 23.37
C GLN A 694 8.18 -11.00 22.07
N ALA A 695 8.15 -12.30 21.77
CA ALA A 695 7.40 -12.79 20.61
C ALA A 695 5.90 -12.51 20.77
N THR A 696 5.26 -12.09 19.69
CA THR A 696 3.79 -12.04 19.54
C THR A 696 3.33 -13.16 18.61
N GLU A 697 2.06 -13.23 18.30
CA GLU A 697 1.54 -14.22 17.33
C GLU A 697 2.22 -14.13 15.95
N VAL A 698 2.61 -12.92 15.51
CA VAL A 698 3.16 -12.68 14.16
C VAL A 698 4.58 -12.15 14.14
N LEU A 699 5.07 -11.54 15.22
CA LEU A 699 6.43 -11.01 15.30
C LEU A 699 7.28 -11.86 16.27
N PRO A 700 8.45 -12.36 15.83
CA PRO A 700 9.35 -13.07 16.73
C PRO A 700 10.04 -12.11 17.72
N GLU A 701 10.54 -12.66 18.82
CA GLU A 701 11.46 -11.94 19.69
C GLU A 701 12.69 -11.46 18.91
N GLN A 702 13.20 -10.27 19.22
CA GLN A 702 14.32 -9.59 18.54
C GLN A 702 14.03 -9.22 17.08
N PHE A 703 12.76 -9.20 16.66
CA PHE A 703 12.40 -8.63 15.37
C PHE A 703 12.70 -7.12 15.35
N GLU A 704 13.30 -6.63 14.27
CA GLU A 704 13.58 -5.21 14.09
C GLU A 704 12.30 -4.42 13.83
N LEU A 705 11.94 -3.52 14.74
CA LEU A 705 10.78 -2.63 14.63
C LEU A 705 11.07 -1.38 13.79
N GLY A 706 12.34 -1.04 13.64
CA GLY A 706 12.83 0.10 12.89
C GLY A 706 14.12 0.65 13.49
N PHE A 707 14.73 1.55 12.76
CA PHE A 707 15.99 2.20 13.17
C PHE A 707 15.97 3.69 12.86
N GLU A 708 16.97 4.38 13.40
CA GLU A 708 17.22 5.79 13.14
C GLU A 708 18.71 6.08 13.21
N GLU A 709 19.18 6.92 12.31
CA GLU A 709 20.56 7.41 12.33
C GLU A 709 20.59 8.84 12.84
N VAL A 710 21.47 9.08 13.81
CA VAL A 710 21.70 10.40 14.41
C VAL A 710 23.13 10.83 14.10
N PRO A 711 23.35 11.89 13.34
CA PRO A 711 24.71 12.43 13.10
C PRO A 711 25.37 12.88 14.40
N VAL A 712 26.60 12.46 14.61
CA VAL A 712 27.42 12.83 15.77
C VAL A 712 28.58 13.71 15.32
N LYS A 713 28.64 14.91 15.87
CA LYS A 713 29.67 15.89 15.46
C LYS A 713 31.05 15.51 15.98
N THR A 714 32.03 15.40 15.08
CA THR A 714 33.47 15.26 15.36
C THR A 714 34.19 16.60 15.16
N LYS A 715 35.49 16.69 15.49
CA LYS A 715 36.29 17.90 15.19
C LYS A 715 36.49 18.10 13.69
N ASP A 716 36.60 17.02 12.93
CA ASP A 716 36.66 17.02 11.46
C ASP A 716 35.67 15.94 10.95
N ASN A 717 34.50 16.40 10.55
CA ASN A 717 33.36 15.58 10.21
C ASN A 717 33.38 15.07 8.74
N GLN A 718 34.47 15.11 8.06
CA GLN A 718 34.63 14.56 6.71
C GLN A 718 34.98 13.07 6.78
N ASN A 719 34.45 12.30 5.84
CA ASN A 719 34.82 10.89 5.68
C ASN A 719 36.32 10.79 5.39
N ARG A 720 37.08 10.09 6.26
CA ARG A 720 38.55 10.01 6.18
C ARG A 720 39.03 9.34 4.91
N LYS A 721 38.33 8.29 4.41
CA LYS A 721 38.67 7.57 3.19
C LYS A 721 38.42 8.45 1.96
N ALA A 722 37.30 9.14 1.91
CA ALA A 722 37.02 10.12 0.87
C ALA A 722 38.04 11.26 0.86
N LYS A 723 38.35 11.80 2.05
CA LYS A 723 39.38 12.85 2.20
C LYS A 723 40.79 12.40 1.75
N GLU A 724 41.16 11.14 2.02
CA GLU A 724 42.44 10.58 1.55
C GLU A 724 42.44 10.44 0.02
N MET A 725 41.35 9.95 -0.58
CA MET A 725 41.19 9.83 -2.02
C MET A 725 41.17 11.20 -2.72
N MET A 726 40.74 12.28 -2.04
CA MET A 726 40.74 13.64 -2.55
C MET A 726 42.09 14.35 -2.43
N LYS A 727 43.10 13.78 -1.74
CA LYS A 727 44.45 14.37 -1.74
C LYS A 727 44.97 14.43 -3.15
N ARG A 728 45.71 15.55 -3.41
CA ARG A 728 46.36 15.71 -4.70
C ARG A 728 47.37 14.58 -4.91
N PRO A 729 47.34 13.88 -6.04
CA PRO A 729 48.31 12.85 -6.34
C PRO A 729 49.75 13.41 -6.37
N GLU A 730 50.66 12.64 -5.76
CA GLU A 730 52.09 12.96 -5.79
C GLU A 730 52.71 12.31 -7.04
N GLY A 731 53.36 13.07 -7.89
CA GLY A 731 54.06 12.55 -9.05
C GLY A 731 54.33 13.60 -10.11
N THR A 732 55.40 13.37 -10.83
CA THR A 732 55.76 14.18 -12.02
C THR A 732 56.07 13.24 -13.17
N ALA A 733 55.04 12.80 -13.88
CA ALA A 733 55.23 12.07 -15.13
C ALA A 733 55.27 13.09 -16.30
N SER A 734 55.96 12.76 -17.36
CA SER A 734 55.88 13.51 -18.62
C SER A 734 54.60 13.09 -19.35
N PHE A 735 53.73 14.03 -19.65
CA PHE A 735 52.52 13.74 -20.43
C PHE A 735 52.87 13.59 -21.93
N GLY A 736 52.31 12.58 -22.56
CA GLY A 736 52.17 12.47 -24.00
C GLY A 736 50.98 13.30 -24.44
N TRP A 737 51.14 14.06 -25.50
CA TRP A 737 50.14 14.94 -26.04
C TRP A 737 49.93 14.73 -27.52
N LYS A 738 48.71 14.45 -27.91
CA LYS A 738 48.29 14.36 -29.30
C LYS A 738 46.98 15.11 -29.48
N GLU A 739 46.97 16.07 -30.40
CA GLU A 739 45.77 16.89 -30.64
C GLU A 739 45.53 17.00 -32.15
N ASP A 740 44.29 16.95 -32.54
CA ASP A 740 43.77 17.28 -33.85
C ASP A 740 42.53 18.20 -33.74
N ASP A 741 41.79 18.38 -34.80
CA ASP A 741 40.61 19.26 -34.79
C ASP A 741 39.47 18.69 -33.94
N HIS A 742 39.43 17.38 -33.72
CA HIS A 742 38.35 16.69 -33.06
C HIS A 742 38.70 16.18 -31.64
N TYR A 743 39.92 15.62 -31.52
CA TYR A 743 40.32 14.94 -30.29
C TYR A 743 41.58 15.55 -29.69
N LEU A 744 41.66 15.46 -28.38
CA LEU A 744 42.84 15.68 -27.58
C LEU A 744 43.11 14.41 -26.78
N THR A 745 44.24 13.74 -27.05
CA THR A 745 44.67 12.58 -26.27
C THR A 745 45.75 12.98 -25.29
N VAL A 746 45.54 12.68 -24.01
CA VAL A 746 46.50 12.87 -22.92
C VAL A 746 46.93 11.50 -22.42
N SER A 747 48.25 11.24 -22.34
CA SER A 747 48.75 9.92 -21.94
C SER A 747 50.00 9.98 -21.10
N THR A 748 50.23 8.94 -20.33
CA THR A 748 51.51 8.61 -19.68
C THR A 748 51.84 7.14 -19.98
N GLU A 749 52.85 6.58 -19.35
CA GLU A 749 53.07 5.10 -19.44
C GLU A 749 51.93 4.31 -18.85
N GLN A 750 51.13 4.90 -17.98
CA GLN A 750 50.07 4.25 -17.18
C GLN A 750 48.70 4.39 -17.78
N PHE A 751 48.40 5.51 -18.46
CA PHE A 751 47.06 5.73 -19.00
C PHE A 751 47.06 6.43 -20.36
N SER A 752 45.93 6.36 -21.07
CA SER A 752 45.66 7.10 -22.30
C SER A 752 44.19 7.50 -22.33
N TYR A 753 43.89 8.80 -22.27
CA TYR A 753 42.53 9.35 -22.29
C TYR A 753 42.32 10.20 -23.53
N THR A 754 41.28 9.90 -24.29
CA THR A 754 40.88 10.63 -25.50
C THR A 754 39.67 11.52 -25.19
N TYR A 755 39.93 12.83 -25.25
CA TYR A 755 38.94 13.86 -25.01
C TYR A 755 38.33 14.34 -26.32
N ASN A 756 37.01 14.40 -26.40
CA ASN A 756 36.26 14.89 -27.56
C ASN A 756 36.01 16.39 -27.43
N LYS A 757 36.63 17.18 -28.27
CA LYS A 757 36.55 18.66 -28.28
C LYS A 757 35.18 19.18 -28.73
N PHE A 758 34.31 18.35 -29.31
CA PHE A 758 32.98 18.74 -29.75
C PHE A 758 31.93 18.52 -28.68
N THR A 759 32.18 17.63 -27.72
CA THR A 759 31.26 17.35 -26.61
C THR A 759 31.79 17.92 -25.29
N GLY A 760 33.10 18.09 -25.13
CA GLY A 760 33.71 18.50 -23.87
C GLY A 760 33.85 17.36 -22.86
N LEU A 761 33.82 16.10 -23.31
CA LEU A 761 33.79 14.88 -22.50
C LEU A 761 34.77 13.83 -23.04
N PHE A 762 35.10 12.82 -22.23
CA PHE A 762 35.97 11.74 -22.68
C PHE A 762 35.22 10.76 -23.59
N GLU A 763 35.82 10.47 -24.73
CA GLU A 763 35.43 9.46 -25.69
C GLU A 763 35.92 8.07 -25.24
N GLU A 764 37.19 8.02 -24.77
CA GLU A 764 37.87 6.84 -24.32
C GLU A 764 38.73 7.14 -23.09
N MET A 765 38.73 6.23 -22.14
CA MET A 765 39.62 6.23 -20.99
C MET A 765 40.22 4.83 -20.84
N CYS A 766 41.54 4.73 -21.02
CA CYS A 766 42.28 3.49 -20.84
C CYS A 766 43.29 3.65 -19.72
N TYR A 767 43.27 2.79 -18.72
CA TYR A 767 44.20 2.80 -17.59
C TYR A 767 44.89 1.45 -17.47
N ALA A 768 46.19 1.42 -17.45
CA ALA A 768 47.00 0.19 -17.39
C ALA A 768 46.53 -0.90 -18.38
N ASN A 769 46.21 -0.53 -19.60
CA ASN A 769 45.66 -1.33 -20.67
C ASN A 769 44.26 -1.92 -20.37
N GLN A 770 43.54 -1.36 -19.43
CA GLN A 770 42.11 -1.64 -19.18
C GLN A 770 41.25 -0.48 -19.65
N ASN A 771 40.25 -0.74 -20.45
CA ASN A 771 39.24 0.26 -20.80
C ASN A 771 38.37 0.55 -19.60
N LEU A 772 38.25 1.80 -19.21
CA LEU A 772 37.36 2.30 -18.19
C LEU A 772 36.00 2.73 -18.77
N LEU A 773 35.98 3.08 -20.07
CA LEU A 773 34.77 3.40 -20.81
C LEU A 773 34.56 2.41 -21.96
N ASP A 774 33.32 1.92 -22.09
CA ASP A 774 32.85 1.12 -23.20
C ASP A 774 32.21 1.98 -24.30
N ARG A 775 31.69 3.13 -23.92
CA ARG A 775 31.09 4.16 -24.76
C ARG A 775 31.49 5.55 -24.25
N PRO A 776 31.37 6.61 -25.10
CA PRO A 776 31.59 7.99 -24.65
C PRO A 776 30.76 8.34 -23.42
N MET A 777 31.34 9.08 -22.48
CA MET A 777 30.57 9.61 -21.34
C MET A 777 29.64 10.74 -21.78
N GLU A 778 28.67 11.03 -20.96
CA GLU A 778 27.63 12.02 -21.23
C GLU A 778 27.39 12.93 -20.03
N LEU A 779 26.98 14.19 -20.30
CA LEU A 779 26.23 14.96 -19.30
C LEU A 779 24.77 14.57 -19.36
N ASN A 780 24.21 14.20 -18.24
CA ASN A 780 22.86 13.64 -18.14
C ASN A 780 21.92 14.56 -17.36
N ILE A 781 20.77 14.86 -17.96
CA ILE A 781 19.65 15.57 -17.30
C ILE A 781 18.36 14.77 -17.36
N TRP A 782 18.40 13.52 -17.81
CA TRP A 782 17.23 12.65 -17.96
C TRP A 782 17.21 11.54 -16.91
N ARG A 783 16.06 11.32 -16.27
CA ARG A 783 15.73 10.10 -15.55
C ARG A 783 14.56 9.38 -16.24
N ALA A 784 14.51 8.06 -16.12
CA ALA A 784 13.34 7.32 -16.55
C ALA A 784 12.16 7.76 -15.67
N PRO A 785 11.12 8.40 -16.23
CA PRO A 785 10.05 8.97 -15.41
C PRO A 785 9.43 7.91 -14.50
N THR A 786 9.34 8.20 -13.22
CA THR A 786 8.61 7.36 -12.27
C THR A 786 7.10 7.55 -12.47
N ASP A 787 6.30 6.67 -11.89
CA ASP A 787 4.84 6.85 -11.93
C ASP A 787 4.43 8.17 -11.24
N ASN A 788 5.18 8.64 -10.23
CA ASN A 788 4.99 9.94 -9.60
C ASN A 788 5.35 11.13 -10.52
N ASP A 789 6.11 10.89 -11.56
CA ASP A 789 6.40 11.90 -12.59
C ASP A 789 5.31 12.01 -13.67
N ARG A 790 4.18 11.27 -13.57
CA ARG A 790 3.17 11.15 -14.64
C ARG A 790 2.68 12.49 -15.22
N ASN A 791 2.62 13.52 -14.41
CA ASN A 791 2.21 14.86 -14.84
C ASN A 791 3.38 15.67 -15.39
N ILE A 792 4.49 15.73 -14.64
CA ILE A 792 5.63 16.56 -15.00
C ILE A 792 6.42 16.01 -16.20
N LYS A 793 6.43 14.68 -16.42
CA LYS A 793 7.08 14.05 -17.58
C LYS A 793 6.63 14.63 -18.92
N ASN A 794 5.35 15.00 -19.04
CA ASN A 794 4.82 15.61 -20.26
C ASN A 794 5.48 16.98 -20.53
N THR A 795 5.84 17.70 -19.49
CA THR A 795 6.56 18.96 -19.56
C THR A 795 8.03 18.73 -19.90
N TRP A 796 8.70 17.73 -19.30
CA TRP A 796 10.06 17.33 -19.65
C TRP A 796 10.18 16.82 -21.09
N MET A 797 9.21 16.02 -21.57
CA MET A 797 9.18 15.52 -22.94
C MET A 797 8.92 16.65 -23.97
N ARG A 798 8.10 17.65 -23.61
CA ARG A 798 7.97 18.86 -24.45
C ARG A 798 9.29 19.67 -24.50
N ALA A 799 10.01 19.71 -23.40
CA ALA A 799 11.36 20.29 -23.33
C ALA A 799 12.44 19.39 -23.95
N GLN A 800 12.07 18.16 -24.37
CA GLN A 800 12.93 17.16 -25.00
C GLN A 800 14.15 16.81 -24.15
N TYR A 801 14.00 16.68 -22.84
CA TYR A 801 15.07 16.28 -21.93
C TYR A 801 15.56 14.86 -22.19
N ASP A 802 14.74 14.03 -22.81
CA ASP A 802 15.00 12.65 -23.24
C ASP A 802 15.89 12.54 -24.51
N ARG A 803 16.25 13.67 -25.15
CA ARG A 803 16.99 13.68 -26.44
C ARG A 803 18.01 14.82 -26.51
N THR A 804 18.66 15.08 -25.40
CA THR A 804 19.63 16.15 -25.31
C THR A 804 20.94 15.84 -26.04
N VAL A 805 21.62 16.90 -26.46
CA VAL A 805 22.92 16.85 -27.10
C VAL A 805 23.84 17.87 -26.41
N THR A 806 25.00 17.41 -25.99
CA THR A 806 26.06 18.30 -25.48
C THR A 806 26.86 18.87 -26.66
N ARG A 807 27.10 20.16 -26.63
CA ARG A 807 27.93 20.84 -27.61
C ARG A 807 28.99 21.70 -26.91
N ALA A 808 30.24 21.46 -27.24
CA ALA A 808 31.35 22.33 -26.89
C ALA A 808 31.54 23.46 -27.91
N TYR A 809 32.00 24.64 -27.45
CA TYR A 809 32.25 25.82 -28.28
C TYR A 809 33.72 26.13 -28.38
N GLU A 810 34.42 26.21 -27.25
CA GLU A 810 35.82 26.48 -27.14
C GLU A 810 36.45 25.54 -26.11
N THR A 811 37.55 24.91 -26.50
CA THR A 811 38.33 24.05 -25.62
C THR A 811 39.76 24.58 -25.57
N THR A 812 40.23 24.80 -24.35
CA THR A 812 41.65 25.15 -24.12
C THR A 812 42.27 24.05 -23.25
N ALA A 813 43.53 23.73 -23.52
CA ALA A 813 44.23 22.75 -22.72
C ALA A 813 45.67 23.25 -22.47
N LYS A 814 46.18 22.96 -21.27
CA LYS A 814 47.54 23.33 -20.86
C LYS A 814 48.08 22.30 -19.86
N GLU A 815 49.37 22.08 -19.93
CA GLU A 815 50.13 21.39 -18.91
C GLU A 815 50.72 22.40 -17.92
N GLU A 816 50.32 22.29 -16.66
CA GLU A 816 50.80 23.21 -15.62
C GLU A 816 50.83 22.46 -14.27
N ASN A 817 51.86 22.71 -13.45
CA ASN A 817 52.00 22.16 -12.09
C ASN A 817 51.95 20.64 -12.01
N GLY A 818 52.36 19.89 -13.06
CA GLY A 818 52.35 18.41 -13.07
C GLY A 818 50.98 17.78 -13.30
N CYS A 819 50.04 18.53 -13.89
CA CYS A 819 48.75 18.03 -14.36
C CYS A 819 48.39 18.66 -15.72
N VAL A 820 47.45 18.08 -16.42
CA VAL A 820 46.83 18.66 -17.62
C VAL A 820 45.47 19.23 -17.28
N GLU A 821 45.29 20.52 -17.49
CA GLU A 821 43.99 21.17 -17.34
C GLU A 821 43.34 21.35 -18.71
N ILE A 822 42.10 20.91 -18.86
CA ILE A 822 41.28 21.11 -20.06
C ILE A 822 40.02 21.87 -19.61
N GLU A 823 39.81 23.05 -20.24
CA GLU A 823 38.61 23.85 -19.97
C GLU A 823 37.79 23.99 -21.23
N THR A 824 36.52 23.73 -21.16
CA THR A 824 35.60 23.76 -22.29
C THR A 824 34.32 24.51 -21.93
N SER A 825 33.97 25.51 -22.74
CA SER A 825 32.64 26.10 -22.70
C SER A 825 31.66 25.22 -23.47
N TYR A 826 30.51 24.91 -22.86
CA TYR A 826 29.57 23.96 -23.42
C TYR A 826 28.12 24.41 -23.26
N SER A 827 27.23 23.72 -23.96
CA SER A 827 25.78 23.77 -23.72
C SER A 827 25.16 22.41 -23.87
N ILE A 828 24.01 22.21 -23.18
CA ILE A 828 23.08 21.13 -23.44
C ILE A 828 21.86 21.72 -24.15
N SER A 829 21.51 21.12 -25.29
CA SER A 829 20.40 21.55 -26.15
C SER A 829 19.59 20.32 -26.60
N SER A 830 18.40 20.56 -27.10
CA SER A 830 17.58 19.55 -27.77
C SER A 830 17.29 19.97 -29.20
N PRO A 831 16.98 19.05 -30.11
CA PRO A 831 16.55 19.40 -31.48
C PRO A 831 15.42 20.42 -31.48
N ALA A 832 15.52 21.42 -32.38
CA ALA A 832 14.52 22.45 -32.61
C ALA A 832 14.20 23.41 -31.44
N LEU A 833 14.95 23.31 -30.31
CA LEU A 833 14.82 24.21 -29.15
C LEU A 833 16.11 24.98 -28.90
N GLN A 834 16.00 26.07 -28.13
CA GLN A 834 17.17 26.83 -27.64
C GLN A 834 17.94 25.98 -26.59
N ARG A 835 19.09 26.54 -26.19
CA ARG A 835 19.91 25.89 -25.15
C ARG A 835 19.14 25.76 -23.84
N ILE A 836 19.12 24.55 -23.29
CA ILE A 836 18.52 24.25 -21.98
C ILE A 836 19.39 24.83 -20.86
N LEU A 837 20.71 24.59 -20.99
CA LEU A 837 21.71 25.14 -20.08
C LEU A 837 23.03 25.34 -20.81
N ALA A 838 23.88 26.18 -20.25
CA ALA A 838 25.25 26.42 -20.74
C ALA A 838 26.18 26.70 -19.57
N GLY A 839 27.45 26.39 -19.74
CA GLY A 839 28.43 26.60 -18.69
C GLY A 839 29.87 26.28 -19.13
N VAL A 840 30.66 25.94 -18.13
CA VAL A 840 32.05 25.54 -18.30
C VAL A 840 32.25 24.18 -17.62
N ILE A 841 33.00 23.32 -18.29
CA ILE A 841 33.51 22.08 -17.71
C ILE A 841 35.02 22.14 -17.70
N LYS A 842 35.59 21.91 -16.52
CA LYS A 842 37.04 21.90 -16.33
C LYS A 842 37.46 20.51 -15.84
N TRP A 843 38.38 19.90 -16.60
CA TRP A 843 39.04 18.66 -16.28
C TRP A 843 40.45 18.89 -15.83
N THR A 844 40.89 18.25 -14.75
CA THR A 844 42.29 18.25 -14.29
C THR A 844 42.78 16.82 -14.22
N ILE A 845 43.67 16.45 -15.13
CA ILE A 845 44.21 15.08 -15.26
C ILE A 845 45.59 15.06 -14.59
N TYR A 846 45.75 14.20 -13.60
CA TYR A 846 47.00 13.98 -12.86
C TYR A 846 47.86 12.91 -13.51
N SER A 847 49.12 12.86 -13.13
CA SER A 847 50.11 11.93 -13.72
C SER A 847 49.85 10.46 -13.45
N ASP A 848 49.05 10.12 -12.43
CA ASP A 848 48.61 8.78 -12.10
C ASP A 848 47.28 8.35 -12.76
N GLY A 849 46.71 9.20 -13.61
CA GLY A 849 45.41 8.96 -14.26
C GLY A 849 44.20 9.46 -13.48
N THR A 850 44.37 9.87 -12.22
CA THR A 850 43.28 10.52 -11.48
C THR A 850 42.82 11.78 -12.22
N THR A 851 41.51 12.02 -12.24
CA THR A 851 40.91 13.12 -12.98
C THR A 851 39.89 13.85 -12.13
N ASP A 852 40.08 15.13 -11.89
CA ASP A 852 39.04 15.98 -11.27
C ASP A 852 38.20 16.62 -12.38
N VAL A 853 36.93 16.70 -12.15
CA VAL A 853 35.98 17.44 -12.97
C VAL A 853 35.24 18.47 -12.13
N HIS A 854 35.22 19.70 -12.64
CA HIS A 854 34.40 20.78 -12.14
C HIS A 854 33.43 21.22 -13.25
N VAL A 855 32.12 21.17 -12.96
CA VAL A 855 31.07 21.54 -13.90
C VAL A 855 30.31 22.74 -13.38
N GLU A 856 30.37 23.85 -14.10
CA GLU A 856 29.45 24.96 -13.90
C GLU A 856 28.36 24.91 -14.96
N ALA A 857 27.13 25.13 -14.56
CA ALA A 857 25.99 25.18 -15.47
C ALA A 857 25.00 26.28 -15.06
N LYS A 858 24.51 26.99 -16.06
CA LYS A 858 23.43 27.96 -15.89
C LYS A 858 22.25 27.53 -16.75
N LYS A 859 21.18 27.17 -16.11
CA LYS A 859 19.94 26.74 -16.78
C LYS A 859 19.12 27.95 -17.19
N ASP A 860 18.60 27.94 -18.43
CA ASP A 860 17.61 28.91 -18.87
C ASP A 860 16.30 28.72 -18.03
N PRO A 861 15.82 29.77 -17.34
CA PRO A 861 14.66 29.70 -16.47
C PRO A 861 13.35 29.40 -17.22
N VAL A 862 13.28 29.53 -18.53
CA VAL A 862 12.13 29.15 -19.37
C VAL A 862 11.89 27.64 -19.35
N PHE A 863 12.97 26.85 -19.18
CA PHE A 863 12.84 25.39 -19.11
C PHE A 863 12.38 24.92 -17.73
N PRO A 864 11.64 23.82 -17.65
CA PRO A 864 11.18 23.26 -16.41
C PRO A 864 12.31 22.87 -15.46
N VAL A 865 11.98 22.52 -14.21
CA VAL A 865 12.93 21.94 -13.26
C VAL A 865 13.55 20.67 -13.84
N LEU A 866 14.82 20.44 -13.53
CA LEU A 866 15.53 19.25 -14.00
C LEU A 866 15.12 18.03 -13.18
N PRO A 867 14.95 16.84 -13.79
CA PRO A 867 14.78 15.59 -13.03
C PRO A 867 16.09 15.15 -12.34
N ARG A 868 17.23 15.38 -12.97
CA ARG A 868 18.58 15.15 -12.44
C ARG A 868 19.60 16.01 -13.17
N PHE A 869 20.82 16.08 -12.62
CA PHE A 869 21.97 16.67 -13.31
C PHE A 869 23.25 15.96 -12.86
N GLY A 870 24.02 15.42 -13.79
CA GLY A 870 25.30 14.76 -13.49
C GLY A 870 26.02 14.21 -14.72
N LEU A 871 27.00 13.34 -14.45
CA LEU A 871 27.74 12.57 -15.42
C LEU A 871 27.15 11.20 -15.58
N ARG A 872 27.08 10.68 -16.79
CA ARG A 872 26.72 9.29 -17.10
C ARG A 872 27.89 8.63 -17.82
N LEU A 873 28.45 7.60 -17.18
CA LEU A 873 29.54 6.79 -17.71
C LEU A 873 29.02 5.43 -18.11
N PHE A 874 29.57 4.88 -19.17
CA PHE A 874 29.30 3.51 -19.61
C PHE A 874 30.59 2.72 -19.47
N LEU A 875 30.70 1.97 -18.37
CA LEU A 875 31.86 1.12 -18.13
C LEU A 875 31.66 -0.25 -18.83
N PRO A 876 32.74 -0.96 -19.17
CA PRO A 876 32.58 -2.36 -19.57
C PRO A 876 31.77 -3.17 -18.57
N GLU A 877 30.97 -4.13 -19.07
CA GLU A 877 30.11 -5.00 -18.24
C GLU A 877 30.91 -5.73 -17.14
N SER A 878 32.22 -5.92 -17.32
CA SER A 878 33.11 -6.52 -16.32
C SER A 878 33.27 -5.68 -15.04
N PHE A 879 32.92 -4.41 -15.03
CA PHE A 879 32.87 -3.57 -13.83
C PHE A 879 31.57 -3.85 -13.07
N ALA A 880 31.50 -5.03 -12.47
CA ALA A 880 30.29 -5.63 -11.89
C ALA A 880 30.27 -5.61 -10.34
N GLU A 881 31.38 -5.26 -9.70
CA GLU A 881 31.45 -5.19 -8.23
C GLU A 881 31.30 -3.74 -7.77
N LEU A 882 30.26 -3.47 -7.03
CA LEU A 882 29.95 -2.13 -6.49
C LEU A 882 30.34 -2.04 -5.02
N THR A 883 31.05 -0.98 -4.64
CA THR A 883 31.28 -0.60 -3.24
C THR A 883 31.00 0.89 -3.09
N TYR A 884 30.19 1.28 -2.13
CA TYR A 884 29.89 2.70 -1.88
C TYR A 884 29.79 3.02 -0.39
N CYS A 885 30.01 4.28 -0.05
CA CYS A 885 29.72 4.86 1.26
C CYS A 885 28.68 5.97 1.09
N GLY A 886 27.49 5.75 1.62
CA GLY A 886 26.36 6.63 1.47
C GLY A 886 25.11 6.04 2.11
N LEU A 887 23.95 6.62 1.83
CA LEU A 887 22.67 6.10 2.31
C LEU A 887 22.25 4.83 1.54
N GLY A 888 22.12 3.73 2.27
CA GLY A 888 21.79 2.40 1.78
C GLY A 888 21.36 1.46 2.92
N PRO A 889 21.23 0.14 2.68
CA PRO A 889 21.42 -0.58 1.41
C PRO A 889 20.28 -0.39 0.40
N VAL A 890 19.10 0.06 0.86
CA VAL A 890 17.92 0.32 0.04
C VAL A 890 18.14 1.58 -0.80
N GLU A 891 17.55 1.65 -2.00
CA GLU A 891 17.58 2.87 -2.81
C GLU A 891 17.11 4.09 -1.98
N SER A 892 17.74 5.21 -2.21
CA SER A 892 17.47 6.43 -1.45
C SER A 892 17.44 7.66 -2.33
N TYR A 893 16.54 8.58 -1.99
CA TYR A 893 16.34 9.86 -2.65
C TYR A 893 16.21 10.95 -1.59
N VAL A 894 16.28 12.20 -1.99
CA VAL A 894 16.24 13.35 -1.08
C VAL A 894 15.01 13.40 -0.17
N ASP A 895 13.90 12.79 -0.57
CA ASP A 895 12.61 12.72 0.13
C ASP A 895 12.17 11.30 0.52
N LYS A 896 12.96 10.28 0.15
CA LYS A 896 12.70 8.86 0.42
C LYS A 896 14.00 8.20 0.84
N HIS A 897 14.31 8.18 2.12
CA HIS A 897 15.57 7.64 2.65
C HIS A 897 15.51 7.15 4.10
N GLN A 898 14.33 7.11 4.72
CA GLN A 898 14.19 6.61 6.10
C GLN A 898 14.48 5.09 6.20
N ALA A 899 14.35 4.34 5.09
CA ALA A 899 14.73 2.94 5.00
C ALA A 899 16.25 2.72 4.90
N SER A 900 17.05 3.78 4.86
CA SER A 900 18.49 3.75 4.63
C SER A 900 19.24 4.41 5.78
N TYR A 901 20.51 4.02 5.95
CA TYR A 901 21.45 4.65 6.86
C TYR A 901 22.80 4.80 6.18
N HIS A 902 23.64 5.70 6.70
CA HIS A 902 24.94 5.99 6.11
C HIS A 902 25.95 4.88 6.48
N GLY A 903 26.30 4.06 5.50
CA GLY A 903 27.14 2.87 5.67
C GLY A 903 28.07 2.63 4.49
N VAL A 904 28.99 1.66 4.64
CA VAL A 904 29.75 1.08 3.53
C VAL A 904 29.02 -0.18 3.09
N PHE A 905 28.63 -0.22 1.82
CA PHE A 905 27.87 -1.32 1.24
C PHE A 905 28.58 -1.92 0.04
N HIS A 906 28.36 -3.22 -0.16
CA HIS A 906 28.87 -4.01 -1.28
C HIS A 906 27.69 -4.66 -1.99
N SER A 907 27.67 -4.60 -3.32
CA SER A 907 26.61 -5.10 -4.17
C SER A 907 27.08 -5.25 -5.61
N THR A 908 26.15 -5.45 -6.53
CA THR A 908 26.39 -5.44 -7.98
C THR A 908 25.40 -4.49 -8.66
N PRO A 909 25.71 -3.94 -9.86
CA PRO A 909 24.75 -3.11 -10.60
C PRO A 909 23.43 -3.85 -10.93
N ALA A 910 23.44 -5.16 -11.03
CA ALA A 910 22.24 -5.96 -11.23
C ALA A 910 21.39 -6.08 -9.97
N GLU A 911 21.98 -6.20 -8.78
CA GLU A 911 21.29 -6.25 -7.49
C GLU A 911 20.75 -4.89 -7.05
N GLN A 912 21.24 -3.80 -7.63
CA GLN A 912 20.72 -2.46 -7.38
C GLN A 912 19.39 -2.18 -8.11
N GLN A 913 19.01 -3.08 -9.02
CA GLN A 913 17.75 -2.96 -9.74
C GLN A 913 16.57 -3.28 -8.84
N GLU A 914 15.67 -2.32 -8.62
CA GLU A 914 14.33 -2.59 -8.09
C GLU A 914 13.41 -2.97 -9.25
N ASP A 915 12.78 -4.14 -9.15
CA ASP A 915 12.11 -4.76 -10.29
C ASP A 915 10.65 -4.32 -10.41
N TYR A 916 10.40 -3.00 -10.37
CA TYR A 916 9.05 -2.44 -10.57
C TYR A 916 8.42 -3.02 -11.83
N ILE A 917 7.18 -3.51 -11.73
CA ILE A 917 6.48 -4.20 -12.85
C ILE A 917 6.45 -3.31 -14.10
N ARG A 918 6.17 -2.02 -13.92
CA ARG A 918 6.43 -1.02 -14.95
C ARG A 918 7.79 -0.38 -14.73
N PRO A 919 8.76 -0.60 -15.64
CA PRO A 919 10.10 -0.05 -15.51
C PRO A 919 10.11 1.47 -15.37
N GLN A 920 10.93 1.96 -14.46
CA GLN A 920 11.08 3.37 -14.14
C GLN A 920 12.41 3.61 -13.44
N GLU A 921 12.78 4.86 -13.14
CA GLU A 921 13.99 5.20 -12.40
C GLU A 921 13.99 4.49 -11.05
N ASN A 922 15.12 3.86 -10.71
CA ASN A 922 15.30 3.11 -9.47
C ASN A 922 16.79 2.96 -9.13
N GLY A 923 17.11 2.43 -7.95
CA GLY A 923 18.46 2.08 -7.54
C GLY A 923 19.40 3.26 -7.35
N SER A 924 18.91 4.47 -7.12
CA SER A 924 19.74 5.61 -6.73
C SER A 924 20.12 5.55 -5.26
N HIS A 925 21.30 6.09 -4.92
CA HIS A 925 21.75 6.30 -3.55
C HIS A 925 22.08 7.77 -3.30
N TYR A 926 21.51 8.31 -2.23
CA TYR A 926 21.63 9.70 -1.83
C TYR A 926 22.73 9.89 -0.77
N ASP A 927 23.28 11.10 -0.66
CA ASP A 927 24.29 11.50 0.34
C ASP A 927 25.53 10.59 0.38
N CYS A 928 26.12 10.31 -0.79
CA CYS A 928 27.28 9.43 -0.92
C CYS A 928 28.60 10.20 -0.86
N ASP A 929 29.55 9.69 -0.08
CA ASP A 929 30.92 10.20 0.00
C ASP A 929 31.77 9.67 -1.15
N TYR A 930 31.59 8.38 -1.52
CA TYR A 930 32.25 7.77 -2.69
C TYR A 930 31.43 6.57 -3.20
N ALA A 931 31.64 6.23 -4.47
CA ALA A 931 31.14 5.01 -5.10
C ALA A 931 32.20 4.44 -6.05
N SER A 932 32.46 3.14 -5.97
CA SER A 932 33.50 2.44 -6.72
C SER A 932 32.89 1.27 -7.48
N LEU A 933 33.25 1.16 -8.76
CA LEU A 933 32.96 -0.02 -9.57
C LEU A 933 34.24 -0.75 -9.91
N ALA A 934 34.28 -2.06 -9.71
CA ALA A 934 35.46 -2.87 -9.93
C ALA A 934 35.22 -3.99 -10.95
N SER A 935 36.25 -4.26 -11.74
CA SER A 935 36.42 -5.48 -12.53
C SER A 935 37.40 -6.42 -11.81
N ASP A 936 37.83 -7.47 -12.46
CA ASP A 936 38.87 -8.38 -11.97
C ASP A 936 40.29 -7.75 -11.98
N ARG A 937 40.46 -6.56 -12.53
CA ARG A 937 41.76 -5.92 -12.73
C ARG A 937 41.86 -4.46 -12.35
N ALA A 938 40.77 -3.73 -12.43
CA ALA A 938 40.75 -2.29 -12.20
C ALA A 938 39.53 -1.87 -11.43
N VAL A 939 39.68 -0.78 -10.69
CA VAL A 939 38.59 -0.08 -9.97
C VAL A 939 38.50 1.34 -10.52
N LEU A 940 37.27 1.82 -10.74
CA LEU A 940 37.02 3.24 -10.95
C LEU A 940 36.20 3.77 -9.78
N THR A 941 36.76 4.73 -9.03
CA THR A 941 36.08 5.37 -7.90
C THR A 941 35.67 6.78 -8.23
N ALA A 942 34.42 7.12 -8.03
CA ALA A 942 33.91 8.49 -7.94
C ALA A 942 33.92 8.93 -6.48
N VAL A 943 34.50 10.11 -6.19
CA VAL A 943 34.59 10.65 -4.84
C VAL A 943 34.45 12.17 -4.87
N GLY A 944 33.76 12.77 -3.89
CA GLY A 944 33.56 14.23 -3.82
C GLY A 944 34.04 14.84 -2.50
N GLU A 945 34.34 16.13 -2.52
CA GLU A 945 34.48 16.91 -1.27
C GLU A 945 33.12 17.13 -0.59
N LYS A 946 32.07 17.22 -1.40
CA LYS A 946 30.67 17.22 -0.99
C LYS A 946 30.08 15.90 -1.40
N THR A 947 29.08 15.48 -0.67
CA THR A 947 28.32 14.29 -1.03
C THR A 947 27.55 14.49 -2.33
N PHE A 948 27.32 13.41 -3.04
CA PHE A 948 26.61 13.37 -4.32
C PHE A 948 25.62 12.20 -4.32
N SER A 949 24.79 12.10 -5.35
CA SER A 949 23.97 10.90 -5.59
C SER A 949 24.62 10.07 -6.69
N PHE A 950 24.47 8.75 -6.62
CA PHE A 950 24.89 7.88 -7.72
C PHE A 950 23.85 6.80 -8.02
N GLN A 951 23.99 6.22 -9.20
CA GLN A 951 23.25 5.02 -9.61
C GLN A 951 24.19 4.14 -10.42
N ALA A 952 24.18 2.84 -10.12
CA ALA A 952 24.86 1.83 -10.94
C ALA A 952 23.81 0.84 -11.46
N SER A 953 23.71 0.67 -12.79
CA SER A 953 22.66 -0.14 -13.41
C SER A 953 23.18 -0.90 -14.62
N ILE A 954 22.53 -2.01 -14.96
CA ILE A 954 22.74 -2.73 -16.22
C ILE A 954 21.81 -2.23 -17.33
N TYR A 955 20.89 -1.30 -17.03
CA TYR A 955 19.94 -0.72 -17.97
C TYR A 955 20.21 0.77 -18.14
N THR A 956 19.90 1.30 -19.33
CA THR A 956 19.87 2.74 -19.56
C THR A 956 18.50 3.32 -19.15
N GLN A 957 18.47 4.64 -18.90
CA GLN A 957 17.21 5.34 -18.62
C GLN A 957 16.25 5.28 -19.81
N GLU A 958 16.78 5.22 -21.03
CA GLU A 958 16.01 5.09 -22.26
C GLU A 958 15.32 3.71 -22.34
N GLU A 959 16.04 2.63 -21.97
CA GLU A 959 15.46 1.29 -21.90
C GLU A 959 14.33 1.23 -20.88
N LEU A 960 14.57 1.72 -19.65
CA LEU A 960 13.54 1.78 -18.60
C LEU A 960 12.33 2.61 -19.04
N THR A 961 12.54 3.72 -19.76
CA THR A 961 11.44 4.58 -20.24
C THR A 961 10.61 3.92 -21.33
N ALA A 962 11.23 3.07 -22.17
CA ALA A 962 10.61 2.52 -23.38
C ALA A 962 9.76 1.26 -23.11
N LYS A 963 9.99 0.57 -22.01
CA LYS A 963 9.34 -0.72 -21.73
C LYS A 963 8.07 -0.56 -20.89
N ALA A 964 7.08 -1.39 -21.22
CA ALA A 964 5.84 -1.46 -20.47
C ALA A 964 5.95 -2.41 -19.28
N HIS A 965 6.78 -3.45 -19.38
CA HIS A 965 6.93 -4.47 -18.36
C HIS A 965 8.40 -4.77 -18.06
N ASN A 966 8.71 -5.11 -16.82
CA ASN A 966 10.06 -5.44 -16.34
C ASN A 966 10.65 -6.66 -17.06
N TYR A 967 9.85 -7.67 -17.41
CA TYR A 967 10.31 -8.84 -18.13
C TYR A 967 10.76 -8.56 -19.58
N GLU A 968 10.41 -7.39 -20.13
CA GLU A 968 10.84 -6.94 -21.46
C GLU A 968 12.24 -6.31 -21.46
N LEU A 969 12.75 -5.93 -20.28
CA LEU A 969 14.03 -5.25 -20.14
C LEU A 969 15.19 -6.07 -20.67
N ARG A 970 16.09 -5.39 -21.40
CA ARG A 970 17.33 -5.96 -21.95
C ARG A 970 18.54 -5.20 -21.43
N PRO A 971 19.51 -5.85 -20.79
CA PRO A 971 20.75 -5.23 -20.40
C PRO A 971 21.44 -4.55 -21.58
N CYS A 972 22.03 -3.39 -21.35
CA CYS A 972 22.65 -2.60 -22.41
C CYS A 972 24.04 -3.09 -22.83
N GLY A 973 24.61 -4.10 -22.14
CA GLY A 973 25.96 -4.64 -22.36
C GLY A 973 27.07 -3.79 -21.76
N SER A 974 26.74 -2.77 -20.99
CA SER A 974 27.65 -1.92 -20.22
C SER A 974 27.14 -1.77 -18.81
N THR A 975 28.00 -1.47 -17.85
CA THR A 975 27.61 -0.93 -16.55
C THR A 975 27.38 0.56 -16.67
N VAL A 976 26.16 1.01 -16.48
CA VAL A 976 25.77 2.43 -16.51
C VAL A 976 26.03 3.01 -15.14
N PHE A 977 26.95 3.98 -15.05
CA PHE A 977 27.33 4.65 -13.81
C PHE A 977 26.96 6.13 -13.89
N CYS A 978 25.89 6.52 -13.26
CA CYS A 978 25.47 7.91 -13.11
C CYS A 978 26.06 8.48 -11.82
N ILE A 979 26.66 9.66 -11.92
CA ILE A 979 27.25 10.42 -10.80
C ILE A 979 26.60 11.79 -10.84
N ASP A 980 25.67 12.03 -9.92
CA ASP A 980 24.78 13.18 -9.97
C ASP A 980 25.13 14.24 -8.94
N TYR A 981 25.14 15.48 -9.37
CA TYR A 981 25.03 16.61 -8.46
C TYR A 981 23.83 16.44 -7.53
N ARG A 982 22.65 16.20 -8.12
CA ARG A 982 21.38 15.90 -7.42
C ARG A 982 20.39 15.27 -8.38
N GLN A 983 19.46 14.52 -7.79
CA GLN A 983 18.18 14.17 -8.39
C GLN A 983 17.04 14.90 -7.68
N ALA A 984 15.95 15.16 -8.40
CA ALA A 984 14.69 15.57 -7.80
C ALA A 984 14.13 14.41 -6.95
N GLY A 985 13.38 14.74 -5.93
CA GLY A 985 12.67 13.75 -5.12
C GLY A 985 11.67 12.90 -5.92
N ILE A 986 11.08 11.93 -5.25
CA ILE A 986 10.10 11.00 -5.81
C ILE A 986 8.67 11.54 -5.64
N GLY A 987 8.31 11.99 -4.42
CA GLY A 987 6.98 12.45 -4.09
C GLY A 987 5.92 11.36 -4.12
N SER A 988 4.66 11.78 -4.24
CA SER A 988 3.47 10.93 -4.33
C SER A 988 2.44 11.41 -5.38
N ALA A 989 2.94 12.04 -6.45
CA ALA A 989 2.11 12.73 -7.45
C ALA A 989 1.55 11.82 -8.56
N SER A 990 1.64 10.51 -8.41
CA SER A 990 0.92 9.55 -9.27
C SER A 990 -0.59 9.69 -9.10
N CYS A 991 -1.05 9.93 -7.86
CA CYS A 991 -2.36 10.45 -7.53
C CYS A 991 -2.21 11.34 -6.28
N GLY A 992 -2.17 12.66 -6.44
CA GLY A 992 -1.98 13.55 -5.30
C GLY A 992 -1.22 14.82 -5.64
N PRO A 993 -0.72 15.51 -4.60
CA PRO A 993 -0.06 16.79 -4.77
C PRO A 993 1.27 16.67 -5.52
N MET A 994 1.65 17.74 -6.16
CA MET A 994 2.96 17.86 -6.80
C MET A 994 4.09 17.73 -5.78
N LEU A 995 5.24 17.22 -6.24
CA LEU A 995 6.48 17.14 -5.45
C LEU A 995 6.76 18.47 -4.72
N LEU A 996 7.00 18.38 -3.41
CA LEU A 996 7.32 19.54 -2.58
C LEU A 996 8.49 20.34 -3.15
N GLU A 997 8.39 21.66 -3.09
CA GLU A 997 9.37 22.56 -3.67
C GLU A 997 10.80 22.33 -3.17
N LYS A 998 10.96 21.97 -1.91
CA LYS A 998 12.28 21.71 -1.30
C LYS A 998 12.99 20.48 -1.88
N TYR A 999 12.25 19.58 -2.53
CA TYR A 999 12.78 18.36 -3.14
C TYR A 999 12.95 18.45 -4.66
N GLN A 1000 12.55 19.57 -5.26
CA GLN A 1000 12.76 19.80 -6.68
C GLN A 1000 14.17 20.32 -6.95
N LEU A 1001 14.74 20.00 -8.11
CA LEU A 1001 16.02 20.58 -8.57
C LEU A 1001 15.73 21.91 -9.29
N LYS A 1002 15.52 22.96 -8.50
CA LYS A 1002 15.10 24.29 -8.96
C LYS A 1002 16.27 25.21 -9.31
N GLU A 1003 17.47 24.88 -8.90
CA GLU A 1003 18.65 25.68 -9.08
C GLU A 1003 18.84 26.04 -10.57
N THR A 1004 19.02 27.31 -10.83
CA THR A 1004 19.35 27.80 -12.17
C THR A 1004 20.86 27.93 -12.37
N GLU A 1005 21.63 27.92 -11.28
CA GLU A 1005 23.10 27.90 -11.29
C GLU A 1005 23.56 26.67 -10.50
N ILE A 1006 24.34 25.82 -11.16
CA ILE A 1006 24.83 24.56 -10.62
C ILE A 1006 26.34 24.60 -10.62
N SER A 1007 26.96 24.15 -9.54
CA SER A 1007 28.41 23.92 -9.43
C SER A 1007 28.61 22.54 -8.83
N PHE A 1008 29.27 21.67 -9.58
CA PHE A 1008 29.45 20.27 -9.23
C PHE A 1008 30.90 19.85 -9.41
N ASP A 1009 31.46 19.26 -8.34
CA ASP A 1009 32.84 18.78 -8.27
C ASP A 1009 32.81 17.27 -7.96
N VAL A 1010 33.55 16.48 -8.74
CA VAL A 1010 33.79 15.07 -8.46
C VAL A 1010 35.14 14.62 -9.00
N ARG A 1011 35.80 13.72 -8.32
CA ARG A 1011 37.05 13.06 -8.74
C ARG A 1011 36.73 11.65 -9.25
N LEU A 1012 37.32 11.32 -10.40
CA LEU A 1012 37.36 9.94 -10.93
C LEU A 1012 38.79 9.40 -10.71
N LYS A 1013 38.91 8.36 -9.90
CA LYS A 1013 40.18 7.74 -9.52
C LYS A 1013 40.23 6.30 -10.00
N PRO A 1014 41.05 5.98 -11.03
CA PRO A 1014 41.30 4.62 -11.43
C PRO A 1014 42.42 4.01 -10.58
N GLU A 1015 42.31 2.73 -10.29
CA GLU A 1015 43.33 1.96 -9.58
C GLU A 1015 43.37 0.51 -10.14
N LEU A 1016 44.56 -0.14 -10.05
CA LEU A 1016 44.68 -1.59 -10.31
C LEU A 1016 44.37 -2.36 -9.03
N LEU A 1017 43.72 -3.52 -9.19
CA LEU A 1017 43.51 -4.47 -8.11
C LEU A 1017 44.72 -5.36 -7.85
#